data_20e0a8730deb3f89ed01448c88f0a928
#
_entry.id   20e0a8730deb3f89ed01448c88f0a928
#
_cell.length_a   1.000
_cell.length_b   1.000
_cell.length_c   1.000
_cell.angle_alpha   90.00
_cell.angle_beta   90.00
_cell.angle_gamma   90.00
#
_symmetry.space_group_name_H-M   'P 1'
#
loop_
_entity.id
_entity.type
_entity.pdbx_description
1 polymer ?
#
loop_
_entity_poly.entity_id
_entity_poly.type
_entity_poly.pdbx_seq_one_letter_code
_entity_poly.pdbx_strand_id
1 'polypeptide(L)'
;VPDGFCVTADAFQRVAAPAIDGLLERLSDVRPDDREAIRVQSEEIRRVIEGVAMPDDLVSAIGAAYARLGDGAPRAVGAPSAVGSPRAAGVSCAVRSSATAEDLPSASFAGQQDSYLNVTGPAEVIRHVRRCWASLFTERAVTYRARNGFDHRKVRMAVVVQRMVFPDAAGVMFTADPVTSNRRTATVEAAWGLGEALVSGLASGDVYTVRDDQAVGAVVAAKERSVQAAAGGGTREEPVAPAWRTRRVLTDEQAIRLVRLGRRIEAHFGRPQDIEWCLVDDDFHVVQSRPITTLFPVPPTDDGENHLFVSVGHAQMMTDAIKPLGLSVWQLTAAHPMHEAGGRLFVDIAPIVAAPAGRAGIMRTLGRSDPLIGDALQTVLDRGDFLASRPDAPADASRPDAPGGEGKARAALDPFEADPAVVPVLIQENRASVATLRREIQGLSGPALLDFIRADLAELRRVMFDRRSHQAIMAGMEAAWWLNEHLEEWLGERNAADAIAQSVPHNVTSGMGLALLDVADVVRPHPDAVAFLQRVVDEGREDARFLDDLSEFPGGPEARDAIRNYLDEYGMRCAGEIDITRTRWNEHPAMLLPTLLGHVRNFKPGAGKQRFAQGLQEARQKEAELLERVRALPDGERKAEETKQMIDRVRAFAGYREYPKYGMVSRYSIYKQALLGEADRLVRSGVLRERDDIFFLRFEELEQVVRTGEADAGLIRERRAEFRTQEALTPPRVLTSDGETITGRYRRDNLPPGALVGLPVSSGTVEGRARVVTDMARADLEAGDILVTAFTDPSWTPLFVAVAGLVTEVGGLMTHGAVIAREYGLPAVVGVEGATRLIKDGQRIRVHGTDGHVQILD
;
A
#
# COMPACT_ATOMS: atom_id res chain seq x y z
N VAL A 1 17.87 -30.40 -12.61
CA VAL A 1 17.91 -30.37 -11.14
C VAL A 1 18.78 -31.50 -10.66
N PRO A 2 19.77 -31.31 -9.78
CA PRO A 2 20.56 -32.41 -9.20
C PRO A 2 19.67 -33.36 -8.40
N ASP A 3 20.05 -34.66 -8.39
CA ASP A 3 19.36 -35.69 -7.62
C ASP A 3 19.43 -35.42 -6.12
N GLY A 4 18.41 -35.87 -5.39
CA GLY A 4 18.32 -35.61 -3.95
C GLY A 4 17.21 -36.43 -3.28
N PHE A 5 17.04 -36.23 -1.97
CA PHE A 5 15.93 -36.71 -1.19
C PHE A 5 15.52 -35.68 -0.12
N CYS A 6 14.32 -35.83 0.41
CA CYS A 6 13.81 -34.97 1.47
C CYS A 6 13.65 -35.74 2.78
N VAL A 7 14.08 -35.13 3.89
CA VAL A 7 13.62 -35.46 5.23
C VAL A 7 12.40 -34.59 5.51
N THR A 8 11.23 -35.21 5.60
CA THR A 8 9.95 -34.48 5.61
C THR A 8 9.72 -33.72 6.91
N ALA A 9 8.81 -32.75 6.90
CA ALA A 9 8.39 -32.02 8.08
C ALA A 9 7.80 -32.92 9.17
N ASP A 10 7.27 -34.10 8.82
CA ASP A 10 6.80 -35.09 9.80
C ASP A 10 7.94 -35.68 10.63
N ALA A 11 9.14 -35.84 10.06
CA ALA A 11 10.31 -36.27 10.82
C ALA A 11 10.68 -35.23 11.90
N PHE A 12 10.62 -33.92 11.58
CA PHE A 12 10.80 -32.86 12.56
C PHE A 12 9.74 -32.96 13.68
N GLN A 13 8.46 -33.08 13.33
CA GLN A 13 7.36 -33.20 14.29
C GLN A 13 7.50 -34.43 15.21
N ARG A 14 8.00 -35.54 14.67
CA ARG A 14 8.19 -36.78 15.45
C ARG A 14 9.39 -36.70 16.40
N VAL A 15 10.45 -36.01 15.99
CA VAL A 15 11.75 -36.07 16.69
C VAL A 15 12.07 -34.80 17.48
N ALA A 16 12.01 -33.67 16.85
CA ALA A 16 12.43 -32.38 17.45
C ALA A 16 11.32 -31.68 18.22
N ALA A 17 10.10 -31.64 17.70
CA ALA A 17 9.00 -30.89 18.30
C ALA A 17 8.67 -31.33 19.74
N PRO A 18 8.58 -32.62 20.09
CA PRO A 18 8.30 -33.03 21.47
C PRO A 18 9.40 -32.64 22.46
N ALA A 19 10.66 -32.56 21.99
CA ALA A 19 11.80 -32.20 22.85
C ALA A 19 11.82 -30.72 23.25
N ILE A 20 11.13 -29.85 22.50
CA ILE A 20 11.14 -28.41 22.68
C ILE A 20 9.78 -27.81 23.09
N ASP A 21 8.73 -28.62 23.27
CA ASP A 21 7.36 -28.12 23.48
C ASP A 21 7.25 -27.17 24.67
N GLY A 22 7.82 -27.53 25.83
CA GLY A 22 7.85 -26.64 27.00
C GLY A 22 8.74 -25.40 26.86
N LEU A 23 9.73 -25.43 25.92
CA LEU A 23 10.54 -24.26 25.59
C LEU A 23 9.75 -23.29 24.69
N LEU A 24 8.91 -23.83 23.79
CA LEU A 24 8.04 -23.03 22.93
C LEU A 24 6.94 -22.33 23.74
N GLU A 25 6.46 -22.92 24.83
CA GLU A 25 5.56 -22.25 25.77
C GLU A 25 6.21 -21.00 26.36
N ARG A 26 7.41 -21.15 26.91
CA ARG A 26 8.15 -20.02 27.48
C ARG A 26 8.48 -18.94 26.43
N LEU A 27 8.82 -19.34 25.20
CA LEU A 27 9.10 -18.42 24.12
C LEU A 27 7.87 -17.62 23.70
N SER A 28 6.67 -18.21 23.75
CA SER A 28 5.41 -17.54 23.42
C SER A 28 5.04 -16.42 24.39
N ASP A 29 5.55 -16.47 25.63
CA ASP A 29 5.34 -15.45 26.65
C ASP A 29 6.33 -14.28 26.55
N VAL A 30 7.36 -14.39 25.69
CA VAL A 30 8.37 -13.35 25.51
C VAL A 30 7.86 -12.24 24.57
N ARG A 31 8.01 -10.99 25.02
CA ARG A 31 7.62 -9.85 24.17
C ARG A 31 8.52 -9.72 22.95
N PRO A 32 7.99 -9.32 21.78
CA PRO A 32 8.75 -9.21 20.52
C PRO A 32 9.90 -8.18 20.55
N ASP A 33 9.92 -7.27 21.51
CA ASP A 33 10.95 -6.24 21.72
C ASP A 33 12.05 -6.65 22.70
N ASP A 34 11.85 -7.73 23.48
CA ASP A 34 12.83 -8.26 24.42
C ASP A 34 13.86 -9.16 23.71
N ARG A 35 14.84 -8.54 23.08
CA ARG A 35 15.87 -9.22 22.29
C ARG A 35 16.72 -10.18 23.14
N GLU A 36 17.01 -9.83 24.38
CA GLU A 36 17.89 -10.68 25.22
C GLU A 36 17.15 -11.96 25.65
N ALA A 37 15.89 -11.86 26.03
CA ALA A 37 15.08 -13.04 26.32
C ALA A 37 14.91 -13.94 25.08
N ILE A 38 14.67 -13.35 23.92
CA ILE A 38 14.59 -14.08 22.63
C ILE A 38 15.92 -14.81 22.36
N ARG A 39 17.05 -14.13 22.51
CA ARG A 39 18.38 -14.72 22.26
C ARG A 39 18.62 -15.94 23.16
N VAL A 40 18.39 -15.79 24.47
CA VAL A 40 18.60 -16.86 25.46
C VAL A 40 17.71 -18.08 25.16
N GLN A 41 16.41 -17.87 24.95
CA GLN A 41 15.46 -18.93 24.63
C GLN A 41 15.81 -19.63 23.28
N SER A 42 16.18 -18.85 22.27
CA SER A 42 16.60 -19.34 20.95
C SER A 42 17.84 -20.27 21.06
N GLU A 43 18.85 -19.88 21.83
CA GLU A 43 20.06 -20.69 22.05
C GLU A 43 19.75 -21.98 22.80
N GLU A 44 18.86 -21.95 23.80
CA GLU A 44 18.43 -23.14 24.55
C GLU A 44 17.68 -24.12 23.62
N ILE A 45 16.72 -23.65 22.84
CA ILE A 45 15.95 -24.47 21.89
C ILE A 45 16.90 -25.13 20.87
N ARG A 46 17.79 -24.37 20.28
CA ARG A 46 18.75 -24.87 19.27
C ARG A 46 19.66 -25.96 19.85
N ARG A 47 20.16 -25.77 21.05
CA ARG A 47 21.02 -26.76 21.75
C ARG A 47 20.27 -28.07 21.97
N VAL A 48 18.99 -28.02 22.36
CA VAL A 48 18.15 -29.19 22.56
C VAL A 48 17.95 -29.93 21.22
N ILE A 49 17.61 -29.23 20.15
CA ILE A 49 17.40 -29.82 18.82
C ILE A 49 18.69 -30.48 18.28
N GLU A 50 19.83 -29.80 18.40
CA GLU A 50 21.11 -30.34 17.94
C GLU A 50 21.53 -31.59 18.72
N GLY A 51 21.11 -31.70 19.99
CA GLY A 51 21.40 -32.84 20.86
C GLY A 51 20.40 -33.99 20.78
N VAL A 52 19.28 -33.82 20.07
CA VAL A 52 18.23 -34.84 20.04
C VAL A 52 18.71 -36.13 19.39
N ALA A 53 18.35 -37.29 19.99
CA ALA A 53 18.68 -38.61 19.42
C ALA A 53 17.79 -38.88 18.19
N MET A 54 18.43 -39.23 17.09
CA MET A 54 17.68 -39.63 15.87
C MET A 54 17.25 -41.10 16.00
N PRO A 55 15.96 -41.43 15.76
CA PRO A 55 15.47 -42.82 15.79
C PRO A 55 16.17 -43.69 14.76
N ASP A 56 16.44 -44.97 15.09
CA ASP A 56 17.19 -45.91 14.25
C ASP A 56 16.56 -46.12 12.85
N ASP A 57 15.23 -46.13 12.76
CA ASP A 57 14.50 -46.22 11.49
C ASP A 57 14.77 -45.04 10.58
N LEU A 58 14.83 -43.79 11.15
CA LEU A 58 15.13 -42.57 10.39
C LEU A 58 16.61 -42.53 9.99
N VAL A 59 17.52 -42.95 10.90
CA VAL A 59 18.95 -43.07 10.60
C VAL A 59 19.16 -44.03 9.43
N SER A 60 18.50 -45.21 9.48
CA SER A 60 18.59 -46.21 8.44
C SER A 60 18.01 -45.74 7.10
N ALA A 61 16.86 -45.01 7.14
CA ALA A 61 16.23 -44.47 5.94
C ALA A 61 17.09 -43.39 5.26
N ILE A 62 17.65 -42.46 6.05
CA ILE A 62 18.58 -41.42 5.54
C ILE A 62 19.84 -42.05 4.97
N GLY A 63 20.41 -43.05 5.68
CA GLY A 63 21.60 -43.78 5.22
C GLY A 63 21.37 -44.50 3.89
N ALA A 64 20.24 -45.18 3.74
CA ALA A 64 19.85 -45.87 2.50
C ALA A 64 19.58 -44.86 1.35
N ALA A 65 18.97 -43.72 1.63
CA ALA A 65 18.72 -42.68 0.62
C ALA A 65 20.04 -42.04 0.16
N TYR A 66 20.96 -41.78 1.10
CA TYR A 66 22.30 -41.27 0.80
C TYR A 66 23.12 -42.24 -0.05
N ALA A 67 23.06 -43.57 0.25
CA ALA A 67 23.73 -44.59 -0.54
C ALA A 67 23.23 -44.60 -1.99
N ARG A 68 21.92 -44.51 -2.21
CA ARG A 68 21.34 -44.44 -3.58
C ARG A 68 21.82 -43.21 -4.37
N LEU A 69 22.13 -42.11 -3.74
CA LEU A 69 22.74 -40.95 -4.43
C LEU A 69 24.14 -41.24 -4.97
N GLY A 70 24.83 -42.27 -4.38
CA GLY A 70 26.14 -42.72 -4.84
C GLY A 70 26.09 -43.77 -5.94
N ASP A 71 24.98 -44.56 -6.02
CA ASP A 71 24.80 -45.64 -6.99
C ASP A 71 24.41 -45.07 -8.37
N GLY A 72 25.28 -45.23 -9.37
CA GLY A 72 25.01 -44.85 -10.76
C GLY A 72 25.47 -43.42 -11.18
N ALA A 73 26.27 -42.75 -10.38
CA ALA A 73 26.78 -41.46 -10.73
C ALA A 73 27.90 -41.49 -11.78
N PRO A 74 27.83 -40.79 -12.91
CA PRO A 74 29.01 -40.34 -13.62
C PRO A 74 29.89 -39.56 -12.65
N ARG A 75 31.20 -39.59 -12.76
CA ARG A 75 32.17 -38.82 -11.94
C ARG A 75 31.66 -37.41 -11.74
N ALA A 76 31.81 -36.89 -10.49
CA ALA A 76 31.44 -35.53 -10.16
C ALA A 76 31.95 -34.60 -11.23
N VAL A 77 31.05 -33.99 -12.01
CA VAL A 77 31.33 -33.06 -13.07
C VAL A 77 31.95 -31.84 -12.40
N GLY A 78 33.17 -31.42 -12.80
CA GLY A 78 33.85 -30.26 -12.27
C GLY A 78 34.72 -30.46 -11.02
N ALA A 79 34.88 -31.67 -10.48
CA ALA A 79 35.75 -31.88 -9.33
C ALA A 79 37.24 -31.67 -9.71
N PRO A 80 37.99 -30.77 -9.03
CA PRO A 80 39.41 -30.58 -9.34
C PRO A 80 40.18 -31.87 -9.15
N SER A 81 40.96 -32.29 -10.17
CA SER A 81 41.88 -33.41 -10.12
C SER A 81 43.03 -33.14 -9.15
N ALA A 82 42.81 -33.36 -7.86
CA ALA A 82 43.91 -33.43 -6.90
C ALA A 82 44.56 -34.79 -6.99
N VAL A 83 45.67 -34.84 -7.74
CA VAL A 83 46.55 -35.99 -7.79
C VAL A 83 47.15 -36.16 -6.38
N GLY A 84 46.71 -37.23 -5.66
CA GLY A 84 47.38 -37.70 -4.46
C GLY A 84 46.64 -37.67 -3.13
N SER A 85 45.32 -37.38 -3.07
CA SER A 85 44.57 -37.50 -1.81
C SER A 85 43.81 -38.83 -1.71
N PRO A 86 43.76 -39.53 -0.52
CA PRO A 86 42.98 -40.74 -0.36
C PRO A 86 41.48 -40.40 -0.52
N ARG A 87 40.76 -41.14 -1.40
CA ARG A 87 39.33 -41.02 -1.63
C ARG A 87 38.58 -41.08 -0.31
N ALA A 88 37.99 -40.02 0.16
CA ALA A 88 36.88 -40.08 1.08
C ALA A 88 35.71 -40.74 0.36
N ALA A 89 35.33 -41.95 0.84
CA ALA A 89 34.27 -42.79 0.23
C ALA A 89 32.90 -42.21 0.54
N GLY A 90 32.47 -41.18 -0.23
CA GLY A 90 31.12 -40.64 -0.04
C GLY A 90 30.76 -39.57 -1.07
N VAL A 91 29.45 -39.44 -1.36
CA VAL A 91 28.89 -38.40 -2.22
C VAL A 91 28.85 -37.07 -1.44
N SER A 92 29.31 -35.98 -2.04
CA SER A 92 29.12 -34.67 -1.47
C SER A 92 27.71 -34.17 -1.70
N CYS A 93 27.07 -33.58 -0.67
CA CYS A 93 25.70 -33.11 -0.68
C CYS A 93 25.62 -31.64 -0.21
N ALA A 94 24.60 -30.94 -0.69
CA ALA A 94 24.03 -29.76 -0.07
C ALA A 94 22.89 -30.17 0.86
N VAL A 95 22.89 -29.73 2.11
CA VAL A 95 21.84 -29.98 3.10
C VAL A 95 21.14 -28.64 3.35
N ARG A 96 19.89 -28.51 2.87
CA ARG A 96 19.17 -27.25 2.78
C ARG A 96 17.90 -27.30 3.63
N SER A 97 17.69 -26.26 4.42
CA SER A 97 16.41 -26.06 5.11
C SER A 97 15.27 -25.77 4.12
N SER A 98 14.07 -26.21 4.47
CA SER A 98 12.83 -25.89 3.76
C SER A 98 11.69 -25.84 4.77
N ALA A 99 11.34 -24.64 5.24
CA ALA A 99 10.32 -24.45 6.26
C ALA A 99 8.93 -24.29 5.63
N THR A 100 7.91 -24.80 6.32
CA THR A 100 6.51 -24.65 5.87
C THR A 100 6.02 -23.21 5.83
N ALA A 101 6.76 -22.27 6.41
CA ALA A 101 6.47 -20.83 6.42
C ALA A 101 7.40 -20.02 5.51
N GLU A 102 8.30 -20.64 4.75
CA GLU A 102 9.36 -19.94 3.98
C GLU A 102 8.80 -19.07 2.86
N ASP A 103 7.78 -19.54 2.16
CA ASP A 103 7.15 -18.89 1.01
C ASP A 103 5.68 -18.53 1.29
N LEU A 104 5.41 -17.92 2.45
CA LEU A 104 4.06 -17.43 2.72
C LEU A 104 3.79 -16.17 1.89
N PRO A 105 2.59 -16.02 1.32
CA PRO A 105 2.24 -14.87 0.50
C PRO A 105 2.38 -13.51 1.19
N SER A 106 2.29 -13.47 2.53
CA SER A 106 2.36 -12.26 3.35
C SER A 106 3.72 -12.02 4.01
N ALA A 107 4.67 -12.99 3.93
CA ALA A 107 5.96 -12.87 4.60
C ALA A 107 6.98 -13.83 3.97
N SER A 108 8.09 -13.29 3.48
CA SER A 108 9.21 -14.09 2.97
C SER A 108 10.23 -14.34 4.09
N PHE A 109 10.47 -15.59 4.40
CA PHE A 109 11.51 -16.04 5.33
C PHE A 109 12.84 -16.35 4.63
N ALA A 110 13.03 -15.90 3.41
CA ALA A 110 14.23 -16.12 2.63
C ALA A 110 15.49 -15.69 3.41
N GLY A 111 16.51 -16.54 3.43
CA GLY A 111 17.76 -16.28 4.12
C GLY A 111 17.69 -16.26 5.65
N GLN A 112 16.56 -16.68 6.27
CA GLN A 112 16.42 -16.74 7.73
C GLN A 112 17.00 -18.02 8.33
N GLN A 113 17.22 -19.06 7.49
CA GLN A 113 17.61 -20.40 7.90
C GLN A 113 18.92 -20.82 7.23
N ASP A 114 19.57 -21.85 7.81
CA ASP A 114 20.90 -22.23 7.39
C ASP A 114 20.84 -23.33 6.30
N SER A 115 21.77 -23.24 5.35
CA SER A 115 22.09 -24.30 4.38
C SER A 115 23.58 -24.67 4.51
N TYR A 116 23.89 -25.95 4.34
CA TYR A 116 25.23 -26.47 4.49
C TYR A 116 25.67 -27.15 3.19
N LEU A 117 26.75 -26.65 2.62
CA LEU A 117 27.29 -27.12 1.35
C LEU A 117 28.47 -28.08 1.57
N ASN A 118 28.67 -28.97 0.60
CA ASN A 118 29.80 -29.92 0.55
C ASN A 118 29.88 -30.84 1.79
N VAL A 119 28.73 -31.38 2.24
CA VAL A 119 28.59 -32.30 3.34
C VAL A 119 28.82 -33.74 2.83
N THR A 120 29.76 -34.50 3.41
CA THR A 120 30.12 -35.82 2.97
C THR A 120 29.94 -36.86 4.08
N GLY A 121 29.25 -37.97 3.77
CA GLY A 121 29.00 -39.09 4.67
C GLY A 121 27.65 -39.03 5.41
N PRO A 122 27.03 -40.19 5.65
CA PRO A 122 25.66 -40.24 6.21
C PRO A 122 25.58 -39.71 7.64
N ALA A 123 26.61 -39.88 8.46
CA ALA A 123 26.65 -39.35 9.82
C ALA A 123 26.67 -37.81 9.83
N GLU A 124 27.45 -37.18 8.92
CA GLU A 124 27.48 -35.77 8.76
C GLU A 124 26.18 -35.19 8.19
N VAL A 125 25.54 -35.92 7.22
CA VAL A 125 24.23 -35.54 6.72
C VAL A 125 23.19 -35.48 7.87
N ILE A 126 23.14 -36.50 8.71
CA ILE A 126 22.24 -36.58 9.87
C ILE A 126 22.54 -35.43 10.87
N ARG A 127 23.80 -35.14 11.10
CA ARG A 127 24.21 -34.01 11.96
C ARG A 127 23.69 -32.68 11.38
N HIS A 128 23.82 -32.46 10.07
CA HIS A 128 23.38 -31.21 9.42
C HIS A 128 21.87 -31.16 9.27
N VAL A 129 21.14 -32.29 9.19
CA VAL A 129 19.66 -32.29 9.29
C VAL A 129 19.21 -31.71 10.62
N ARG A 130 19.81 -32.10 11.77
CA ARG A 130 19.50 -31.49 13.08
C ARG A 130 19.84 -30.00 13.14
N ARG A 131 20.97 -29.60 12.55
CA ARG A 131 21.35 -28.18 12.47
C ARG A 131 20.39 -27.36 11.61
N CYS A 132 19.91 -27.90 10.49
CA CYS A 132 18.82 -27.27 9.72
C CYS A 132 17.55 -27.11 10.57
N TRP A 133 17.14 -28.15 11.31
CA TRP A 133 16.00 -28.03 12.24
C TRP A 133 16.24 -26.97 13.31
N ALA A 134 17.45 -26.88 13.86
CA ALA A 134 17.81 -25.86 14.86
C ALA A 134 17.78 -24.44 14.27
N SER A 135 18.11 -24.28 12.99
CA SER A 135 18.11 -22.95 12.35
C SER A 135 16.71 -22.30 12.25
N LEU A 136 15.65 -23.08 12.41
CA LEU A 136 14.28 -22.57 12.56
C LEU A 136 14.13 -21.65 13.78
N PHE A 137 14.99 -21.80 14.79
CA PHE A 137 14.98 -21.05 16.03
C PHE A 137 16.24 -20.16 16.20
N THR A 138 16.77 -19.62 15.11
CA THR A 138 17.73 -18.51 15.20
C THR A 138 17.03 -17.29 15.78
N GLU A 139 17.77 -16.44 16.52
CA GLU A 139 17.23 -15.16 17.05
C GLU A 139 16.49 -14.36 15.99
N ARG A 140 17.09 -14.29 14.81
CA ARG A 140 16.54 -13.61 13.63
C ARG A 140 15.18 -14.21 13.21
N ALA A 141 15.08 -15.53 13.06
CA ALA A 141 13.86 -16.22 12.65
C ALA A 141 12.76 -16.15 13.73
N VAL A 142 13.11 -16.21 15.00
CA VAL A 142 12.16 -16.06 16.13
C VAL A 142 11.64 -14.65 16.20
N THR A 143 12.52 -13.63 16.17
CA THR A 143 12.13 -12.21 16.21
C THR A 143 11.20 -11.86 15.03
N TYR A 144 11.52 -12.36 13.84
CA TYR A 144 10.69 -12.13 12.66
C TYR A 144 9.29 -12.71 12.83
N ARG A 145 9.16 -13.96 13.28
CA ARG A 145 7.86 -14.59 13.53
C ARG A 145 7.06 -13.88 14.63
N ALA A 146 7.71 -13.53 15.74
CA ALA A 146 7.07 -12.82 16.85
C ALA A 146 6.48 -11.46 16.40
N ARG A 147 7.25 -10.69 15.61
CA ARG A 147 6.80 -9.38 15.08
C ARG A 147 5.64 -9.50 14.08
N ASN A 148 5.57 -10.60 13.34
CA ASN A 148 4.51 -10.84 12.35
C ASN A 148 3.36 -11.70 12.90
N GLY A 149 3.31 -11.98 14.21
CA GLY A 149 2.22 -12.71 14.86
C GLY A 149 2.13 -14.20 14.47
N PHE A 150 3.23 -14.80 14.01
CA PHE A 150 3.27 -16.22 13.67
C PHE A 150 3.50 -17.08 14.91
N ASP A 151 2.63 -18.06 15.13
CA ASP A 151 2.77 -19.05 16.18
C ASP A 151 3.98 -19.99 15.91
N HIS A 152 4.97 -19.96 16.79
CA HIS A 152 6.19 -20.75 16.68
C HIS A 152 5.93 -22.28 16.62
N ARG A 153 4.82 -22.78 17.16
CA ARG A 153 4.44 -24.20 17.16
C ARG A 153 3.91 -24.69 15.81
N LYS A 154 3.41 -23.78 14.97
CA LYS A 154 2.81 -24.11 13.66
C LYS A 154 3.85 -24.23 12.54
N VAL A 155 5.06 -23.75 12.76
CA VAL A 155 6.12 -23.77 11.74
C VAL A 155 6.91 -25.04 11.85
N ARG A 156 7.05 -25.77 10.73
CA ARG A 156 7.75 -27.04 10.61
C ARG A 156 8.88 -26.93 9.61
N MET A 157 9.86 -27.85 9.70
CA MET A 157 11.04 -27.85 8.85
C MET A 157 11.20 -29.19 8.15
N ALA A 158 11.16 -29.19 6.83
CA ALA A 158 11.72 -30.24 5.99
C ALA A 158 13.20 -29.94 5.68
N VAL A 159 13.97 -30.94 5.33
CA VAL A 159 15.37 -30.78 4.94
C VAL A 159 15.60 -31.46 3.59
N VAL A 160 16.07 -30.71 2.61
CA VAL A 160 16.45 -31.20 1.29
C VAL A 160 17.93 -31.58 1.30
N VAL A 161 18.24 -32.82 1.01
CA VAL A 161 19.60 -33.36 0.82
C VAL A 161 19.79 -33.58 -0.68
N GLN A 162 20.59 -32.72 -1.30
CA GLN A 162 20.77 -32.66 -2.75
C GLN A 162 22.23 -32.94 -3.10
N ARG A 163 22.48 -33.66 -4.19
CA ARG A 163 23.85 -33.86 -4.69
C ARG A 163 24.51 -32.54 -4.97
N MET A 164 25.73 -32.33 -4.46
CA MET A 164 26.50 -31.12 -4.66
C MET A 164 26.89 -30.94 -6.13
N VAL A 165 26.71 -29.75 -6.65
CA VAL A 165 27.26 -29.28 -7.92
C VAL A 165 28.49 -28.44 -7.61
N PHE A 166 29.59 -28.68 -8.34
CA PHE A 166 30.82 -27.90 -8.24
C PHE A 166 30.93 -26.99 -9.46
N PRO A 167 30.41 -25.75 -9.39
CA PRO A 167 30.25 -24.92 -10.57
C PRO A 167 31.47 -24.10 -10.89
N ASP A 168 31.69 -23.78 -12.17
CA ASP A 168 32.57 -22.74 -12.65
C ASP A 168 32.00 -21.36 -12.28
N ALA A 169 30.71 -21.20 -12.42
CA ALA A 169 29.95 -20.03 -12.09
C ALA A 169 28.57 -20.40 -11.54
N ALA A 170 28.03 -19.52 -10.67
CA ALA A 170 26.70 -19.68 -10.13
C ALA A 170 26.03 -18.32 -9.91
N GLY A 171 24.73 -18.32 -9.69
CA GLY A 171 24.03 -17.08 -9.47
C GLY A 171 22.54 -17.24 -9.23
N VAL A 172 21.86 -16.11 -9.33
CA VAL A 172 20.41 -15.98 -9.21
C VAL A 172 19.85 -15.43 -10.50
N MET A 173 18.68 -15.87 -10.89
CA MET A 173 17.93 -15.34 -12.03
C MET A 173 16.51 -15.04 -11.62
N PHE A 174 16.07 -13.81 -11.91
CA PHE A 174 14.69 -13.40 -11.78
C PHE A 174 14.02 -13.41 -13.15
N THR A 175 12.91 -14.13 -13.30
CA THR A 175 12.17 -14.16 -14.58
C THR A 175 11.32 -12.90 -14.80
N ALA A 176 11.17 -12.05 -13.80
CA ALA A 176 10.70 -10.67 -13.92
C ALA A 176 11.73 -9.74 -13.26
N ASP A 177 11.91 -8.53 -13.77
CA ASP A 177 12.86 -7.58 -13.20
C ASP A 177 12.46 -7.23 -11.75
N PRO A 178 13.31 -7.49 -10.75
CA PRO A 178 12.95 -7.28 -9.34
C PRO A 178 12.84 -5.80 -8.93
N VAL A 179 13.40 -4.90 -9.74
CA VAL A 179 13.41 -3.44 -9.48
C VAL A 179 12.21 -2.76 -10.13
N THR A 180 11.99 -3.01 -11.42
CA THR A 180 10.91 -2.38 -12.20
C THR A 180 9.62 -3.20 -12.23
N SER A 181 9.67 -4.48 -11.80
CA SER A 181 8.59 -5.46 -11.91
C SER A 181 8.21 -5.84 -13.36
N ASN A 182 8.97 -5.40 -14.37
CA ASN A 182 8.70 -5.70 -15.77
C ASN A 182 8.83 -7.20 -16.04
N ARG A 183 7.75 -7.84 -16.51
CA ARG A 183 7.66 -9.30 -16.71
C ARG A 183 8.24 -9.76 -18.03
N ARG A 184 8.50 -8.87 -18.98
CA ARG A 184 9.21 -9.19 -20.24
C ARG A 184 10.71 -9.17 -20.04
N THR A 185 11.20 -8.54 -18.97
CA THR A 185 12.62 -8.43 -18.66
C THR A 185 13.00 -9.44 -17.59
N ALA A 186 14.01 -10.24 -17.86
CA ALA A 186 14.64 -11.14 -16.89
C ALA A 186 16.01 -10.57 -16.49
N THR A 187 16.35 -10.70 -15.20
CA THR A 187 17.63 -10.27 -14.65
C THR A 187 18.42 -11.48 -14.16
N VAL A 188 19.67 -11.59 -14.53
CA VAL A 188 20.59 -12.67 -14.13
C VAL A 188 21.77 -12.07 -13.40
N GLU A 189 22.00 -12.50 -12.16
CA GLU A 189 23.23 -12.20 -11.42
C GLU A 189 24.16 -13.40 -11.45
N ALA A 190 25.45 -13.17 -11.70
CA ALA A 190 26.44 -14.22 -11.90
C ALA A 190 27.78 -13.93 -11.22
N ALA A 191 28.35 -14.91 -10.51
CA ALA A 191 29.69 -14.84 -9.92
C ALA A 191 30.45 -16.14 -10.13
N TRP A 192 31.79 -16.09 -9.96
CA TRP A 192 32.64 -17.26 -10.03
C TRP A 192 32.47 -18.17 -8.81
N GLY A 193 32.46 -19.49 -9.02
CA GLY A 193 32.36 -20.50 -7.97
C GLY A 193 30.95 -20.71 -7.46
N LEU A 194 30.78 -20.98 -6.16
CA LEU A 194 29.50 -21.28 -5.51
C LEU A 194 28.66 -20.02 -5.35
N GLY A 195 27.32 -20.16 -5.54
CA GLY A 195 26.35 -19.09 -5.39
C GLY A 195 26.25 -18.48 -3.99
N GLU A 196 26.79 -19.19 -2.97
CA GLU A 196 26.86 -18.70 -1.58
C GLU A 196 27.47 -17.30 -1.48
N ALA A 197 28.47 -17.00 -2.33
CA ALA A 197 29.13 -15.68 -2.36
C ALA A 197 28.18 -14.51 -2.68
N LEU A 198 27.22 -14.72 -3.59
CA LEU A 198 26.21 -13.72 -3.95
C LEU A 198 25.12 -13.61 -2.89
N VAL A 199 24.55 -14.75 -2.47
CA VAL A 199 23.42 -14.79 -1.53
C VAL A 199 23.81 -14.24 -0.16
N SER A 200 25.06 -14.43 0.28
CA SER A 200 25.59 -13.89 1.53
C SER A 200 26.09 -12.43 1.43
N GLY A 201 26.12 -11.86 0.23
CA GLY A 201 26.62 -10.50 0.01
C GLY A 201 28.16 -10.37 0.09
N LEU A 202 28.89 -11.48 0.06
CA LEU A 202 30.37 -11.51 0.11
C LEU A 202 31.03 -11.04 -1.21
N ALA A 203 30.32 -11.23 -2.33
CA ALA A 203 30.80 -10.80 -3.65
C ALA A 203 29.68 -10.10 -4.42
N SER A 204 30.08 -9.09 -5.20
CA SER A 204 29.20 -8.50 -6.21
C SER A 204 29.27 -9.34 -7.49
N GLY A 205 28.12 -9.67 -8.07
CA GLY A 205 28.02 -10.40 -9.33
C GLY A 205 27.90 -9.46 -10.54
N ASP A 206 28.18 -10.03 -11.74
CA ASP A 206 27.79 -9.40 -12.99
C ASP A 206 26.27 -9.45 -13.11
N VAL A 207 25.64 -8.38 -13.59
CA VAL A 207 24.19 -8.31 -13.81
C VAL A 207 23.91 -8.28 -15.31
N TYR A 208 23.15 -9.24 -15.81
CA TYR A 208 22.73 -9.33 -17.20
C TYR A 208 21.22 -9.07 -17.28
N THR A 209 20.83 -8.25 -18.23
CA THR A 209 19.42 -7.94 -18.52
C THR A 209 19.06 -8.56 -19.88
N VAL A 210 18.02 -9.40 -19.90
CA VAL A 210 17.51 -10.05 -21.11
C VAL A 210 16.04 -9.69 -21.27
N ARG A 211 15.67 -9.12 -22.42
CA ARG A 211 14.31 -8.76 -22.76
C ARG A 211 13.92 -9.38 -24.11
N ASP A 212 12.77 -10.06 -24.17
CA ASP A 212 12.25 -10.68 -25.38
C ASP A 212 13.30 -11.55 -26.11
N ASP A 213 14.01 -12.39 -25.35
CA ASP A 213 15.09 -13.26 -25.85
C ASP A 213 16.32 -12.53 -26.43
N GLN A 214 16.51 -11.24 -26.12
CA GLN A 214 17.68 -10.47 -26.52
C GLN A 214 18.45 -9.95 -25.30
N ALA A 215 19.77 -10.06 -25.30
CA ALA A 215 20.58 -9.43 -24.28
C ALA A 215 20.61 -7.91 -24.51
N VAL A 216 20.00 -7.15 -23.59
CA VAL A 216 19.88 -5.69 -23.70
C VAL A 216 20.90 -4.94 -22.86
N GLY A 217 21.58 -5.60 -21.92
CA GLY A 217 22.59 -4.98 -21.09
C GLY A 217 23.38 -5.98 -20.25
N ALA A 218 24.61 -5.58 -19.90
CA ALA A 218 25.45 -6.28 -18.92
C ALA A 218 26.27 -5.26 -18.12
N VAL A 219 26.17 -5.35 -16.79
CA VAL A 219 26.99 -4.59 -15.86
C VAL A 219 27.99 -5.54 -15.25
N VAL A 220 29.28 -5.33 -15.52
CA VAL A 220 30.35 -6.19 -15.04
C VAL A 220 30.91 -5.65 -13.74
N ALA A 221 30.78 -6.45 -12.66
CA ALA A 221 31.28 -6.11 -11.34
C ALA A 221 32.78 -6.47 -11.18
N ALA A 222 33.43 -5.85 -10.21
CA ALA A 222 34.76 -6.27 -9.75
C ALA A 222 34.58 -7.42 -8.73
N LYS A 223 34.75 -8.65 -9.19
CA LYS A 223 34.60 -9.87 -8.40
C LYS A 223 35.89 -10.19 -7.66
N GLU A 224 36.09 -9.66 -6.47
CA GLU A 224 37.32 -9.81 -5.70
C GLU A 224 37.43 -11.16 -5.00
N ARG A 225 36.32 -11.75 -4.59
CA ARG A 225 36.22 -13.00 -3.82
C ARG A 225 35.28 -14.00 -4.49
N SER A 226 35.55 -15.26 -4.29
CA SER A 226 34.64 -16.37 -4.62
C SER A 226 34.59 -17.35 -3.45
N VAL A 227 33.55 -18.14 -3.40
CA VAL A 227 33.41 -19.24 -2.46
C VAL A 227 33.61 -20.55 -3.23
N GLN A 228 34.45 -21.40 -2.72
CA GLN A 228 34.81 -22.71 -3.32
C GLN A 228 34.56 -23.84 -2.31
N ALA A 229 34.32 -25.06 -2.82
CA ALA A 229 34.25 -26.23 -1.97
C ALA A 229 35.63 -26.58 -1.38
N ALA A 230 35.66 -26.78 -0.05
CA ALA A 230 36.89 -27.20 0.61
C ALA A 230 37.13 -28.72 0.49
N ALA A 231 38.36 -29.15 0.35
CA ALA A 231 38.72 -30.57 0.15
C ALA A 231 38.28 -31.51 1.31
N GLY A 232 38.13 -30.95 2.53
CA GLY A 232 37.73 -31.66 3.75
C GLY A 232 36.23 -31.55 4.09
N GLY A 233 35.39 -31.02 3.20
CA GLY A 233 34.01 -30.69 3.46
C GLY A 233 33.80 -29.20 3.82
N GLY A 234 32.58 -28.72 3.63
CA GLY A 234 32.25 -27.29 3.77
C GLY A 234 32.79 -26.45 2.63
N THR A 235 32.75 -25.13 2.82
CA THR A 235 33.15 -24.12 1.85
C THR A 235 34.29 -23.25 2.39
N ARG A 236 35.03 -22.57 1.50
CA ARG A 236 36.07 -21.60 1.85
C ARG A 236 36.07 -20.42 0.90
N GLU A 237 36.38 -19.27 1.41
CA GLU A 237 36.55 -18.08 0.60
C GLU A 237 37.95 -18.08 -0.05
N GLU A 238 38.00 -17.70 -1.32
CA GLU A 238 39.24 -17.54 -2.08
C GLU A 238 39.24 -16.21 -2.84
N PRO A 239 40.41 -15.55 -2.96
CA PRO A 239 40.55 -14.39 -3.81
C PRO A 239 40.45 -14.80 -5.31
N VAL A 240 39.68 -14.04 -6.09
CA VAL A 240 39.60 -14.23 -7.54
C VAL A 240 40.91 -13.69 -8.18
N ALA A 241 41.50 -14.48 -9.06
CA ALA A 241 42.72 -14.08 -9.77
C ALA A 241 42.49 -12.74 -10.53
N PRO A 242 43.45 -11.79 -10.52
CA PRO A 242 43.26 -10.45 -11.07
C PRO A 242 42.70 -10.40 -12.49
N ALA A 243 43.12 -11.33 -13.36
CA ALA A 243 42.64 -11.43 -14.75
C ALA A 243 41.15 -11.81 -14.88
N TRP A 244 40.53 -12.34 -13.84
CA TRP A 244 39.15 -12.81 -13.83
C TRP A 244 38.20 -11.83 -13.14
N ARG A 245 38.69 -10.88 -12.35
CA ARG A 245 37.89 -9.98 -11.52
C ARG A 245 36.90 -9.16 -12.35
N THR A 246 37.36 -8.64 -13.50
CA THR A 246 36.55 -7.79 -14.38
C THR A 246 36.16 -8.49 -15.68
N ARG A 247 36.41 -9.82 -15.78
CA ARG A 247 35.94 -10.62 -16.90
C ARG A 247 34.49 -10.98 -16.72
N ARG A 248 33.68 -10.91 -17.78
CA ARG A 248 32.28 -11.36 -17.80
C ARG A 248 32.20 -12.84 -17.42
N VAL A 249 31.27 -13.16 -16.52
CA VAL A 249 31.02 -14.53 -16.06
C VAL A 249 30.27 -15.35 -17.11
N LEU A 250 29.25 -14.76 -17.74
CA LEU A 250 28.46 -15.35 -18.81
C LEU A 250 28.67 -14.63 -20.15
N THR A 251 28.53 -15.36 -21.25
CA THR A 251 28.30 -14.78 -22.57
C THR A 251 26.84 -14.37 -22.73
N ASP A 252 26.56 -13.55 -23.74
CA ASP A 252 25.15 -13.16 -24.03
C ASP A 252 24.29 -14.39 -24.40
N GLU A 253 24.87 -15.34 -25.15
CA GLU A 253 24.21 -16.59 -25.53
C GLU A 253 23.90 -17.48 -24.32
N GLN A 254 24.83 -17.57 -23.36
CA GLN A 254 24.61 -18.30 -22.11
C GLN A 254 23.51 -17.63 -21.28
N ALA A 255 23.49 -16.29 -21.13
CA ALA A 255 22.45 -15.56 -20.41
C ALA A 255 21.08 -15.77 -21.05
N ILE A 256 20.96 -15.67 -22.38
CA ILE A 256 19.70 -15.91 -23.11
C ILE A 256 19.24 -17.36 -22.91
N ARG A 257 20.16 -18.34 -23.01
CA ARG A 257 19.83 -19.77 -22.82
C ARG A 257 19.31 -20.07 -21.40
N LEU A 258 19.93 -19.44 -20.39
CA LEU A 258 19.49 -19.53 -19.01
C LEU A 258 18.10 -18.90 -18.82
N VAL A 259 17.85 -17.72 -19.38
CA VAL A 259 16.54 -17.06 -19.30
C VAL A 259 15.46 -17.87 -19.98
N ARG A 260 15.72 -18.50 -21.13
CA ARG A 260 14.77 -19.43 -21.78
C ARG A 260 14.43 -20.62 -20.90
N LEU A 261 15.42 -21.17 -20.16
CA LEU A 261 15.16 -22.19 -19.16
C LEU A 261 14.24 -21.67 -18.05
N GLY A 262 14.51 -20.48 -17.54
CA GLY A 262 13.68 -19.80 -16.52
C GLY A 262 12.27 -19.56 -16.98
N ARG A 263 12.06 -19.10 -18.21
CA ARG A 263 10.71 -18.92 -18.78
C ARG A 263 9.92 -20.22 -18.89
N ARG A 264 10.56 -21.33 -19.16
CA ARG A 264 9.92 -22.66 -19.13
C ARG A 264 9.51 -23.07 -17.72
N ILE A 265 10.31 -22.74 -16.70
CA ILE A 265 9.99 -22.98 -15.29
C ILE A 265 8.83 -22.08 -14.87
N GLU A 266 8.88 -20.79 -15.21
CA GLU A 266 7.79 -19.83 -14.96
C GLU A 266 6.46 -20.32 -15.58
N ALA A 267 6.48 -20.75 -16.84
CA ALA A 267 5.31 -21.31 -17.53
C ALA A 267 4.75 -22.56 -16.82
N HIS A 268 5.62 -23.41 -16.26
CA HIS A 268 5.22 -24.59 -15.50
C HIS A 268 4.51 -24.22 -14.19
N PHE A 269 5.02 -23.23 -13.45
CA PHE A 269 4.44 -22.79 -12.18
C PHE A 269 3.37 -21.69 -12.33
N GLY A 270 3.19 -21.14 -13.54
CA GLY A 270 2.18 -20.12 -13.86
C GLY A 270 2.44 -18.74 -13.27
N ARG A 271 3.66 -18.47 -12.80
CA ARG A 271 4.05 -17.19 -12.17
C ARG A 271 5.55 -16.93 -12.20
N PRO A 272 6.01 -15.66 -12.17
CA PRO A 272 7.43 -15.31 -12.17
C PRO A 272 8.22 -15.97 -11.04
N GLN A 273 9.45 -16.37 -11.36
CA GLN A 273 10.31 -17.18 -10.51
C GLN A 273 11.64 -16.49 -10.19
N ASP A 274 12.11 -16.69 -8.97
CA ASP A 274 13.46 -16.48 -8.47
C ASP A 274 14.17 -17.82 -8.49
N ILE A 275 15.25 -17.94 -9.29
CA ILE A 275 15.89 -19.24 -9.62
C ILE A 275 17.37 -19.17 -9.28
N GLU A 276 17.81 -20.05 -8.38
CA GLU A 276 19.25 -20.29 -8.15
C GLU A 276 19.78 -21.29 -9.17
N TRP A 277 20.88 -20.97 -9.79
CA TRP A 277 21.48 -21.79 -10.84
C TRP A 277 22.99 -21.95 -10.69
N CYS A 278 23.52 -23.02 -11.28
CA CYS A 278 24.95 -23.31 -11.39
C CYS A 278 25.29 -23.62 -12.85
N LEU A 279 26.49 -23.24 -13.30
CA LEU A 279 27.07 -23.56 -14.62
C LEU A 279 28.28 -24.48 -14.45
N VAL A 280 28.27 -25.62 -15.14
CA VAL A 280 29.37 -26.58 -15.17
C VAL A 280 29.55 -27.02 -16.61
N ASP A 281 30.75 -26.91 -17.16
CA ASP A 281 31.06 -27.33 -18.54
C ASP A 281 30.04 -26.87 -19.59
N ASP A 282 29.56 -25.62 -19.48
CA ASP A 282 28.51 -24.99 -20.31
C ASP A 282 27.08 -25.52 -20.11
N ASP A 283 26.83 -26.42 -19.14
CA ASP A 283 25.49 -26.92 -18.78
C ASP A 283 24.93 -26.21 -17.52
N PHE A 284 23.69 -25.72 -17.61
CA PHE A 284 23.00 -25.11 -16.49
C PHE A 284 22.26 -26.13 -15.61
N HIS A 285 22.51 -26.05 -14.31
CA HIS A 285 21.82 -26.80 -13.27
C HIS A 285 20.99 -25.85 -12.41
N VAL A 286 19.67 -26.07 -12.35
CA VAL A 286 18.78 -25.37 -11.42
C VAL A 286 18.84 -26.03 -10.06
N VAL A 287 19.19 -25.29 -9.02
CA VAL A 287 19.33 -25.80 -7.65
C VAL A 287 18.19 -25.40 -6.73
N GLN A 288 17.51 -24.30 -7.06
CA GLN A 288 16.27 -23.86 -6.37
C GLN A 288 15.42 -23.03 -7.34
N SER A 289 14.08 -23.06 -7.17
CA SER A 289 13.15 -22.14 -7.81
C SER A 289 12.04 -21.81 -6.83
N ARG A 290 11.72 -20.55 -6.69
CA ARG A 290 10.62 -20.04 -5.85
C ARG A 290 9.89 -18.90 -6.54
N PRO A 291 8.60 -18.66 -6.22
CA PRO A 291 7.89 -17.53 -6.80
C PRO A 291 8.45 -16.21 -6.31
N ILE A 292 8.46 -15.19 -7.19
CA ILE A 292 8.69 -13.80 -6.78
C ILE A 292 7.38 -13.29 -6.16
N THR A 293 7.40 -13.00 -4.85
CA THR A 293 6.20 -12.60 -4.08
C THR A 293 6.00 -11.10 -3.98
N THR A 294 6.99 -10.30 -4.39
CA THR A 294 6.99 -8.83 -4.27
C THR A 294 6.37 -8.10 -5.45
N LEU A 295 6.08 -8.81 -6.54
CA LEU A 295 5.53 -8.22 -7.76
C LEU A 295 4.07 -7.79 -7.55
N PHE A 296 3.76 -6.55 -7.93
CA PHE A 296 2.37 -6.11 -7.95
C PHE A 296 1.60 -6.84 -9.07
N PRO A 297 0.37 -7.37 -8.81
CA PRO A 297 -0.43 -8.03 -9.84
C PRO A 297 -0.78 -7.09 -10.99
N VAL A 298 -0.88 -7.63 -12.21
CA VAL A 298 -1.29 -6.87 -13.39
C VAL A 298 -2.77 -7.12 -13.65
N PRO A 299 -3.56 -6.08 -13.97
CA PRO A 299 -4.94 -6.28 -14.43
C PRO A 299 -5.00 -7.22 -15.65
N PRO A 300 -5.90 -8.20 -15.68
CA PRO A 300 -6.04 -9.08 -16.83
C PRO A 300 -6.54 -8.30 -18.06
N THR A 301 -5.91 -8.57 -19.22
CA THR A 301 -6.29 -8.05 -20.54
C THR A 301 -6.19 -9.18 -21.56
N ASP A 302 -7.15 -9.28 -22.48
CA ASP A 302 -7.29 -10.42 -23.39
C ASP A 302 -7.08 -10.07 -24.88
N ASP A 303 -6.80 -8.80 -25.19
CA ASP A 303 -6.72 -8.30 -26.58
C ASP A 303 -5.30 -8.35 -27.17
N GLY A 304 -4.27 -8.65 -26.38
CA GLY A 304 -2.87 -8.69 -26.81
C GLY A 304 -2.25 -7.33 -27.08
N GLU A 305 -2.93 -6.24 -26.73
CA GLU A 305 -2.44 -4.88 -26.84
C GLU A 305 -1.69 -4.45 -25.57
N ASN A 306 -0.88 -3.39 -25.69
CA ASN A 306 -0.26 -2.80 -24.51
C ASN A 306 -1.21 -1.81 -23.83
N HIS A 307 -1.37 -1.96 -22.50
CA HIS A 307 -2.21 -1.10 -21.67
C HIS A 307 -1.40 -0.30 -20.67
N LEU A 308 -1.91 0.88 -20.33
CA LEU A 308 -1.29 1.79 -19.36
C LEU A 308 -2.30 2.16 -18.29
N PHE A 309 -2.08 1.62 -17.09
CA PHE A 309 -2.99 1.70 -15.96
C PHE A 309 -2.56 2.79 -14.97
N VAL A 310 -3.50 3.66 -14.61
CA VAL A 310 -3.31 4.68 -13.56
C VAL A 310 -4.10 4.29 -12.32
N SER A 311 -3.46 4.34 -11.15
CA SER A 311 -4.05 3.98 -9.87
C SER A 311 -5.16 4.96 -9.47
N VAL A 312 -6.36 4.45 -9.26
CA VAL A 312 -7.48 5.20 -8.70
C VAL A 312 -7.23 5.54 -7.23
N GLY A 313 -6.60 4.63 -6.50
CA GLY A 313 -6.29 4.80 -5.08
C GLY A 313 -5.42 6.03 -4.80
N HIS A 314 -4.40 6.30 -5.63
CA HIS A 314 -3.57 7.51 -5.48
C HIS A 314 -4.39 8.78 -5.76
N ALA A 315 -5.24 8.78 -6.77
CA ALA A 315 -6.11 9.92 -7.07
C ALA A 315 -7.17 10.19 -5.98
N GLN A 316 -7.61 9.14 -5.28
CA GLN A 316 -8.65 9.21 -4.25
C GLN A 316 -8.12 9.15 -2.81
N MET A 317 -6.80 9.17 -2.61
CA MET A 317 -6.15 9.10 -1.29
C MET A 317 -6.54 7.84 -0.51
N MET A 318 -6.63 6.70 -1.18
CA MET A 318 -6.96 5.41 -0.60
C MET A 318 -6.19 4.30 -1.31
N THR A 319 -4.97 4.06 -0.87
CA THR A 319 -4.05 3.08 -1.46
C THR A 319 -4.13 1.70 -0.82
N ASP A 320 -4.90 1.53 0.25
CA ASP A 320 -5.13 0.24 0.91
C ASP A 320 -5.86 -0.74 0.00
N ALA A 321 -5.72 -2.03 0.29
CA ALA A 321 -6.52 -3.06 -0.36
C ALA A 321 -7.99 -2.95 0.06
N ILE A 322 -8.89 -3.22 -0.88
CA ILE A 322 -10.34 -3.17 -0.72
C ILE A 322 -10.87 -4.59 -0.85
N LYS A 323 -11.79 -4.98 0.02
CA LYS A 323 -12.43 -6.30 -0.04
C LYS A 323 -13.37 -6.40 -1.26
N PRO A 324 -13.65 -7.61 -1.77
CA PRO A 324 -14.40 -7.83 -3.00
C PRO A 324 -15.74 -7.09 -3.10
N LEU A 325 -16.51 -7.01 -2.01
CA LEU A 325 -17.75 -6.24 -1.99
C LEU A 325 -17.49 -4.74 -2.22
N GLY A 326 -16.47 -4.19 -1.56
CA GLY A 326 -16.08 -2.79 -1.72
C GLY A 326 -15.66 -2.47 -3.15
N LEU A 327 -14.84 -3.33 -3.76
CA LEU A 327 -14.41 -3.19 -5.16
C LEU A 327 -15.59 -3.17 -6.12
N SER A 328 -16.52 -4.14 -6.00
CA SER A 328 -17.68 -4.25 -6.90
C SER A 328 -18.67 -3.08 -6.72
N VAL A 329 -18.95 -2.65 -5.49
CA VAL A 329 -19.82 -1.49 -5.23
C VAL A 329 -19.20 -0.21 -5.78
N TRP A 330 -17.87 -0.03 -5.62
CA TRP A 330 -17.21 1.15 -6.19
C TRP A 330 -17.25 1.15 -7.72
N GLN A 331 -17.02 0.00 -8.38
CA GLN A 331 -17.13 -0.14 -9.82
C GLN A 331 -18.55 0.19 -10.33
N LEU A 332 -19.60 -0.23 -9.61
CA LEU A 332 -21.00 0.12 -9.93
C LEU A 332 -21.29 1.63 -9.84
N THR A 333 -20.54 2.36 -9.01
CA THR A 333 -20.68 3.82 -8.85
C THR A 333 -19.83 4.61 -9.85
N ALA A 334 -18.79 4.01 -10.42
CA ALA A 334 -17.82 4.68 -11.29
C ALA A 334 -18.40 5.14 -12.62
N ALA A 335 -17.87 6.24 -13.16
CA ALA A 335 -18.25 6.75 -14.49
C ALA A 335 -17.65 5.94 -15.65
N HIS A 336 -16.47 5.37 -15.42
CA HIS A 336 -15.69 4.64 -16.41
C HIS A 336 -15.36 3.23 -15.89
N PRO A 337 -15.19 2.25 -16.80
CA PRO A 337 -14.71 0.93 -16.43
C PRO A 337 -13.37 1.04 -15.69
N MET A 338 -13.23 0.24 -14.63
CA MET A 338 -12.00 0.12 -13.86
C MET A 338 -11.51 -1.32 -13.87
N HIS A 339 -10.20 -1.50 -13.89
CA HIS A 339 -9.55 -2.78 -13.84
C HIS A 339 -9.08 -3.08 -12.41
N GLU A 340 -9.17 -4.34 -12.01
CA GLU A 340 -8.81 -4.76 -10.66
C GLU A 340 -7.46 -5.49 -10.65
N ALA A 341 -6.58 -5.11 -9.72
CA ALA A 341 -5.35 -5.83 -9.42
C ALA A 341 -4.91 -5.61 -7.98
N GLY A 342 -4.50 -6.67 -7.30
CA GLY A 342 -4.01 -6.61 -5.92
C GLY A 342 -4.98 -5.97 -4.93
N GLY A 343 -6.29 -6.16 -5.11
CA GLY A 343 -7.33 -5.52 -4.29
C GLY A 343 -7.48 -4.01 -4.50
N ARG A 344 -6.99 -3.46 -5.63
CA ARG A 344 -7.06 -2.04 -5.98
C ARG A 344 -7.64 -1.86 -7.37
N LEU A 345 -8.09 -0.64 -7.65
CA LEU A 345 -8.69 -0.27 -8.92
C LEU A 345 -7.75 0.63 -9.74
N PHE A 346 -7.74 0.39 -11.04
CA PHE A 346 -6.94 1.10 -12.01
C PHE A 346 -7.82 1.50 -13.21
N VAL A 347 -7.50 2.64 -13.82
CA VAL A 347 -8.11 3.08 -15.08
C VAL A 347 -7.09 2.86 -16.20
N ASP A 348 -7.50 2.17 -17.26
CA ASP A 348 -6.70 2.07 -18.48
C ASP A 348 -6.82 3.37 -19.28
N ILE A 349 -5.70 4.06 -19.42
CA ILE A 349 -5.62 5.31 -20.18
C ILE A 349 -4.95 5.14 -21.54
N ALA A 350 -4.50 3.92 -21.90
CA ALA A 350 -3.85 3.66 -23.19
C ALA A 350 -4.69 4.13 -24.40
N PRO A 351 -6.03 3.88 -24.45
CA PRO A 351 -6.86 4.38 -25.53
C PRO A 351 -6.89 5.91 -25.64
N ILE A 352 -6.76 6.61 -24.51
CA ILE A 352 -6.79 8.08 -24.48
C ILE A 352 -5.44 8.65 -24.92
N VAL A 353 -4.34 8.15 -24.34
CA VAL A 353 -3.00 8.68 -24.62
C VAL A 353 -2.41 8.20 -25.98
N ALA A 354 -3.06 7.26 -26.65
CA ALA A 354 -2.72 6.89 -28.03
C ALA A 354 -2.84 8.07 -28.99
N ALA A 355 -3.78 9.00 -28.76
CA ALA A 355 -3.99 10.21 -29.56
C ALA A 355 -3.28 11.43 -28.94
N PRO A 356 -2.65 12.33 -29.74
CA PRO A 356 -1.94 13.53 -29.26
C PRO A 356 -2.81 14.45 -28.40
N ALA A 357 -4.06 14.72 -28.81
CA ALA A 357 -4.99 15.55 -28.03
C ALA A 357 -5.35 14.93 -26.68
N GLY A 358 -5.51 13.60 -26.64
CA GLY A 358 -5.74 12.85 -25.41
C GLY A 358 -4.54 12.92 -24.45
N ARG A 359 -3.30 12.79 -24.97
CA ARG A 359 -2.07 12.99 -24.19
C ARG A 359 -2.05 14.36 -23.53
N ALA A 360 -2.25 15.42 -24.34
CA ALA A 360 -2.26 16.78 -23.83
C ALA A 360 -3.36 17.00 -22.77
N GLY A 361 -4.52 16.37 -22.92
CA GLY A 361 -5.62 16.41 -21.96
C GLY A 361 -5.25 15.74 -20.63
N ILE A 362 -4.75 14.51 -20.66
CA ILE A 362 -4.34 13.76 -19.45
C ILE A 362 -3.22 14.47 -18.71
N MET A 363 -2.21 14.98 -19.43
CA MET A 363 -1.10 15.70 -18.80
C MET A 363 -1.55 17.00 -18.13
N ARG A 364 -2.51 17.74 -18.70
CA ARG A 364 -3.09 18.94 -18.07
C ARG A 364 -3.91 18.61 -16.82
N THR A 365 -4.64 17.51 -16.81
CA THR A 365 -5.55 17.18 -15.70
C THR A 365 -4.83 16.37 -14.61
N LEU A 366 -4.42 15.13 -14.93
CA LEU A 366 -3.75 14.26 -13.96
C LEU A 366 -2.34 14.74 -13.61
N GLY A 367 -1.55 15.16 -14.60
CA GLY A 367 -0.17 15.62 -14.35
C GLY A 367 -0.11 16.93 -13.55
N ARG A 368 -1.11 17.83 -13.68
CA ARG A 368 -1.21 19.02 -12.84
C ARG A 368 -1.69 18.69 -11.41
N SER A 369 -2.59 17.72 -11.28
CA SER A 369 -3.12 17.29 -9.98
C SER A 369 -2.10 16.49 -9.16
N ASP A 370 -1.39 15.54 -9.80
CA ASP A 370 -0.31 14.74 -9.21
C ASP A 370 0.90 14.73 -10.17
N PRO A 371 1.94 15.55 -9.91
CA PRO A 371 3.12 15.63 -10.75
C PRO A 371 3.91 14.31 -10.85
N LEU A 372 3.82 13.43 -9.84
CA LEU A 372 4.47 12.11 -9.89
C LEU A 372 3.78 11.18 -10.90
N ILE A 373 2.46 11.22 -10.98
CA ILE A 373 1.71 10.53 -12.05
C ILE A 373 2.10 11.14 -13.41
N GLY A 374 2.17 12.47 -13.49
CA GLY A 374 2.58 13.17 -14.72
C GLY A 374 3.97 12.74 -15.22
N ASP A 375 4.98 12.76 -14.36
CA ASP A 375 6.36 12.35 -14.72
C ASP A 375 6.44 10.85 -15.06
N ALA A 376 5.72 10.01 -14.33
CA ALA A 376 5.63 8.58 -14.62
C ALA A 376 5.02 8.30 -16.01
N LEU A 377 3.93 8.98 -16.34
CA LEU A 377 3.28 8.87 -17.66
C LEU A 377 4.21 9.39 -18.78
N GLN A 378 4.85 10.55 -18.56
CA GLN A 378 5.80 11.12 -19.51
C GLN A 378 6.96 10.14 -19.78
N THR A 379 7.45 9.47 -18.73
CA THR A 379 8.52 8.46 -18.87
C THR A 379 8.12 7.32 -19.80
N VAL A 380 6.88 6.83 -19.73
CA VAL A 380 6.38 5.78 -20.65
C VAL A 380 6.22 6.32 -22.07
N LEU A 381 5.64 7.52 -22.20
CA LEU A 381 5.36 8.14 -23.50
C LEU A 381 6.64 8.51 -24.27
N ASP A 382 7.69 8.95 -23.58
CA ASP A 382 8.98 9.34 -24.17
C ASP A 382 9.73 8.14 -24.77
N ARG A 383 9.48 6.92 -24.31
CA ARG A 383 10.08 5.69 -24.90
C ARG A 383 9.61 5.47 -26.33
N GLY A 384 8.36 5.83 -26.66
CA GLY A 384 7.80 5.77 -28.01
C GLY A 384 7.52 4.38 -28.58
N ASP A 385 7.92 3.30 -27.88
CA ASP A 385 7.82 1.91 -28.33
C ASP A 385 6.73 1.11 -27.62
N PHE A 386 6.20 1.60 -26.50
CA PHE A 386 5.23 0.86 -25.69
C PHE A 386 3.79 0.99 -26.21
N LEU A 387 3.34 2.19 -26.59
CA LEU A 387 2.00 2.43 -27.08
C LEU A 387 2.01 2.81 -28.56
N ALA A 388 1.20 2.15 -29.38
CA ALA A 388 1.01 2.54 -30.78
C ALA A 388 0.35 3.92 -30.85
N SER A 389 0.98 4.84 -31.60
CA SER A 389 0.41 6.17 -31.85
C SER A 389 -0.76 6.05 -32.80
N ARG A 390 -1.91 6.64 -32.46
CA ARG A 390 -3.08 6.74 -33.34
C ARG A 390 -3.29 8.22 -33.72
N PRO A 391 -3.75 8.50 -34.96
CA PRO A 391 -4.12 9.87 -35.31
C PRO A 391 -5.29 10.35 -34.43
N ASP A 392 -5.38 11.66 -34.20
CA ASP A 392 -6.52 12.22 -33.50
C ASP A 392 -7.81 11.85 -34.26
N ALA A 393 -8.75 11.24 -33.54
CA ALA A 393 -10.07 11.00 -34.12
C ALA A 393 -10.76 12.34 -34.39
N PRO A 394 -11.54 12.47 -35.47
CA PRO A 394 -12.38 13.66 -35.67
C PRO A 394 -13.19 13.92 -34.41
N ALA A 395 -13.40 15.19 -34.05
CA ALA A 395 -14.01 15.60 -32.77
C ALA A 395 -15.36 14.93 -32.44
N ASP A 396 -15.98 14.26 -33.41
CA ASP A 396 -17.25 13.51 -33.25
C ASP A 396 -17.08 12.01 -32.89
N ALA A 397 -15.87 11.45 -32.92
CA ALA A 397 -15.65 10.00 -32.78
C ALA A 397 -15.14 9.56 -31.39
N SER A 398 -14.96 10.44 -30.44
CA SER A 398 -14.29 10.14 -29.16
C SER A 398 -15.22 9.75 -27.99
N ARG A 399 -16.37 9.08 -28.30
CA ARG A 399 -17.17 8.41 -27.27
C ARG A 399 -17.58 7.02 -27.73
N PRO A 400 -17.11 5.93 -27.07
CA PRO A 400 -17.80 4.65 -27.20
C PRO A 400 -19.21 4.79 -26.64
N ASP A 401 -20.20 4.35 -27.40
CA ASP A 401 -21.59 4.32 -27.05
C ASP A 401 -21.84 3.63 -25.71
N ALA A 402 -22.33 4.38 -24.73
CA ALA A 402 -23.01 3.78 -23.61
C ALA A 402 -24.33 3.19 -24.09
N PRO A 403 -24.73 1.96 -23.74
CA PRO A 403 -25.99 1.39 -24.17
C PRO A 403 -27.17 2.18 -23.56
N GLY A 404 -27.92 2.84 -24.43
CA GLY A 404 -29.22 3.44 -24.14
C GLY A 404 -29.24 4.95 -23.91
N GLY A 405 -29.32 5.72 -24.97
CA GLY A 405 -29.74 7.12 -24.87
C GLY A 405 -29.25 7.99 -26.02
N GLU A 406 -30.15 8.38 -26.88
CA GLU A 406 -30.00 9.49 -27.80
C GLU A 406 -29.56 10.74 -27.06
N GLY A 407 -28.27 11.08 -27.10
CA GLY A 407 -27.72 12.25 -26.46
C GLY A 407 -26.63 12.88 -27.30
N LYS A 408 -26.94 13.91 -28.07
CA LYS A 408 -25.96 14.88 -28.55
C LYS A 408 -24.97 15.17 -27.44
N ALA A 409 -23.65 15.07 -27.67
CA ALA A 409 -22.62 15.47 -26.75
C ALA A 409 -22.91 16.91 -26.26
N ARG A 410 -23.54 17.02 -25.07
CA ARG A 410 -23.81 18.33 -24.48
C ARG A 410 -22.49 18.89 -23.99
N ALA A 411 -22.09 20.05 -24.52
CA ALA A 411 -20.89 20.77 -24.08
C ALA A 411 -20.85 20.89 -22.53
N ALA A 412 -19.64 20.81 -21.93
CA ALA A 412 -19.45 21.13 -20.51
C ALA A 412 -19.99 22.53 -20.24
N LEU A 413 -20.57 22.77 -19.06
CA LEU A 413 -21.00 24.11 -18.67
C LEU A 413 -19.75 24.93 -18.35
N ASP A 414 -19.72 26.19 -18.76
CA ASP A 414 -18.60 27.08 -18.44
C ASP A 414 -18.52 27.31 -16.93
N PRO A 415 -17.38 26.99 -16.29
CA PRO A 415 -17.20 27.26 -14.87
C PRO A 415 -17.38 28.74 -14.50
N PHE A 416 -16.99 29.65 -15.39
CA PHE A 416 -17.08 31.11 -15.13
C PHE A 416 -18.52 31.66 -15.23
N GLU A 417 -19.47 30.92 -15.76
CA GLU A 417 -20.90 31.26 -15.80
C GLU A 417 -21.68 30.68 -14.60
N ALA A 418 -21.03 29.96 -13.67
CA ALA A 418 -21.72 29.36 -12.53
C ALA A 418 -22.29 30.43 -11.59
N ASP A 419 -23.58 30.27 -11.23
CA ASP A 419 -24.26 31.10 -10.21
C ASP A 419 -23.99 30.52 -8.81
N PRO A 420 -23.46 31.32 -7.85
CA PRO A 420 -23.27 30.89 -6.48
C PRO A 420 -24.53 30.36 -5.79
N ALA A 421 -25.71 30.80 -6.18
CA ALA A 421 -27.00 30.34 -5.65
C ALA A 421 -27.28 28.86 -5.90
N VAL A 422 -26.53 28.20 -6.83
CA VAL A 422 -26.67 26.75 -7.10
C VAL A 422 -26.19 25.91 -5.93
N VAL A 423 -25.18 26.36 -5.15
CA VAL A 423 -24.55 25.59 -4.08
C VAL A 423 -25.54 25.19 -2.97
N PRO A 424 -26.28 26.10 -2.32
CA PRO A 424 -27.27 25.71 -1.31
C PRO A 424 -28.38 24.82 -1.88
N VAL A 425 -28.76 24.98 -3.15
CA VAL A 425 -29.76 24.12 -3.81
C VAL A 425 -29.22 22.69 -3.95
N LEU A 426 -28.01 22.49 -4.45
CA LEU A 426 -27.38 21.18 -4.59
C LEU A 426 -27.19 20.48 -3.23
N ILE A 427 -26.84 21.23 -2.19
CA ILE A 427 -26.74 20.73 -0.80
C ILE A 427 -28.10 20.23 -0.31
N GLN A 428 -29.16 20.99 -0.51
CA GLN A 428 -30.51 20.63 -0.09
C GLN A 428 -31.02 19.41 -0.86
N GLU A 429 -30.83 19.35 -2.17
CA GLU A 429 -31.18 18.21 -3.02
C GLU A 429 -30.47 16.93 -2.54
N ASN A 430 -29.17 17.01 -2.24
CA ASN A 430 -28.41 15.89 -1.72
C ASN A 430 -28.96 15.39 -0.37
N ARG A 431 -29.20 16.28 0.58
CA ARG A 431 -29.77 15.95 1.90
C ARG A 431 -31.16 15.29 1.78
N ALA A 432 -32.02 15.84 0.94
CA ALA A 432 -33.36 15.29 0.69
C ALA A 432 -33.30 13.89 0.07
N SER A 433 -32.40 13.69 -0.89
CA SER A 433 -32.16 12.40 -1.55
C SER A 433 -31.66 11.33 -0.57
N VAL A 434 -30.69 11.65 0.31
CA VAL A 434 -30.20 10.74 1.36
C VAL A 434 -31.31 10.41 2.37
N ALA A 435 -32.13 11.39 2.78
CA ALA A 435 -33.25 11.18 3.68
C ALA A 435 -34.32 10.28 3.06
N THR A 436 -34.57 10.39 1.77
CA THR A 436 -35.48 9.53 1.02
C THR A 436 -34.98 8.10 0.98
N LEU A 437 -33.72 7.89 0.59
CA LEU A 437 -33.08 6.58 0.63
C LEU A 437 -33.21 5.91 2.01
N ARG A 438 -32.93 6.65 3.09
CA ARG A 438 -33.01 6.11 4.46
C ARG A 438 -34.42 5.63 4.82
N ARG A 439 -35.47 6.27 4.30
CA ARG A 439 -36.85 5.83 4.53
C ARG A 439 -37.20 4.62 3.67
N GLU A 440 -36.86 4.64 2.39
CA GLU A 440 -37.28 3.64 1.41
C GLU A 440 -36.62 2.29 1.59
N ILE A 441 -35.35 2.27 2.05
CA ILE A 441 -34.59 1.02 2.30
C ILE A 441 -35.08 0.29 3.57
N GLN A 442 -35.76 0.99 4.48
CA GLN A 442 -36.25 0.41 5.73
C GLN A 442 -37.26 -0.72 5.48
N GLY A 443 -37.03 -1.86 6.12
CA GLY A 443 -37.90 -3.04 6.00
C GLY A 443 -37.67 -3.89 4.74
N LEU A 444 -36.77 -3.47 3.82
CA LEU A 444 -36.36 -4.30 2.69
C LEU A 444 -35.40 -5.40 3.14
N SER A 445 -35.51 -6.57 2.57
CA SER A 445 -34.62 -7.73 2.80
C SER A 445 -34.63 -8.65 1.60
N GLY A 446 -33.68 -9.58 1.56
CA GLY A 446 -33.58 -10.55 0.48
C GLY A 446 -33.34 -9.92 -0.90
N PRO A 447 -33.85 -10.54 -1.98
CA PRO A 447 -33.63 -10.02 -3.33
C PRO A 447 -34.13 -8.58 -3.53
N ALA A 448 -35.24 -8.20 -2.91
CA ALA A 448 -35.80 -6.85 -3.04
C ALA A 448 -34.86 -5.77 -2.49
N LEU A 449 -34.10 -6.05 -1.43
CA LEU A 449 -33.08 -5.15 -0.89
C LEU A 449 -31.95 -4.92 -1.91
N LEU A 450 -31.45 -5.99 -2.51
CA LEU A 450 -30.33 -5.90 -3.46
C LEU A 450 -30.73 -5.23 -4.77
N ASP A 451 -31.92 -5.55 -5.30
CA ASP A 451 -32.49 -4.89 -6.46
C ASP A 451 -32.67 -3.38 -6.22
N PHE A 452 -33.13 -3.00 -5.01
CA PHE A 452 -33.26 -1.61 -4.60
C PHE A 452 -31.89 -0.90 -4.52
N ILE A 453 -30.88 -1.53 -3.85
CA ILE A 453 -29.53 -0.96 -3.75
C ILE A 453 -28.92 -0.77 -5.16
N ARG A 454 -29.07 -1.74 -6.05
CA ARG A 454 -28.60 -1.65 -7.44
C ARG A 454 -29.22 -0.47 -8.18
N ALA A 455 -30.54 -0.27 -8.03
CA ALA A 455 -31.23 0.86 -8.63
C ALA A 455 -30.75 2.21 -8.04
N ASP A 456 -30.56 2.30 -6.73
CA ASP A 456 -30.09 3.51 -6.07
C ASP A 456 -28.60 3.80 -6.33
N LEU A 457 -27.75 2.79 -6.57
CA LEU A 457 -26.37 2.99 -7.06
C LEU A 457 -26.34 3.67 -8.44
N ALA A 458 -27.29 3.34 -9.32
CA ALA A 458 -27.42 4.04 -10.61
C ALA A 458 -27.86 5.51 -10.41
N GLU A 459 -28.77 5.77 -9.45
CA GLU A 459 -29.14 7.14 -9.08
C GLU A 459 -27.99 7.91 -8.43
N LEU A 460 -27.24 7.28 -7.53
CA LEU A 460 -26.04 7.86 -6.94
C LEU A 460 -25.04 8.29 -8.02
N ARG A 461 -24.79 7.42 -9.01
CA ARG A 461 -23.93 7.74 -10.15
C ARG A 461 -24.44 8.99 -10.88
N ARG A 462 -25.76 9.10 -11.14
CA ARG A 462 -26.37 10.28 -11.77
C ARG A 462 -26.13 11.57 -10.94
N VAL A 463 -26.28 11.50 -9.61
CA VAL A 463 -26.07 12.63 -8.71
C VAL A 463 -24.60 13.05 -8.63
N MET A 464 -23.67 12.09 -8.52
CA MET A 464 -22.23 12.36 -8.45
C MET A 464 -21.70 13.05 -9.72
N PHE A 465 -22.25 12.73 -10.88
CA PHE A 465 -21.85 13.31 -12.17
C PHE A 465 -22.84 14.36 -12.67
N ASP A 466 -23.62 15.00 -11.76
CA ASP A 466 -24.50 16.14 -12.09
C ASP A 466 -23.65 17.29 -12.66
N ARG A 467 -24.06 17.81 -13.81
CA ARG A 467 -23.31 18.87 -14.51
C ARG A 467 -23.22 20.18 -13.73
N ARG A 468 -24.28 20.53 -12.98
CA ARG A 468 -24.30 21.73 -12.10
C ARG A 468 -23.29 21.59 -10.96
N SER A 469 -23.23 20.37 -10.38
CA SER A 469 -22.26 20.02 -9.34
C SER A 469 -20.83 20.12 -9.86
N HIS A 470 -20.57 19.54 -11.04
CA HIS A 470 -19.26 19.64 -11.69
C HIS A 470 -18.88 21.09 -12.03
N GLN A 471 -19.83 21.86 -12.59
CA GLN A 471 -19.61 23.28 -12.88
C GLN A 471 -19.27 24.10 -11.63
N ALA A 472 -20.00 23.88 -10.52
CA ALA A 472 -19.74 24.56 -9.26
C ALA A 472 -18.34 24.23 -8.68
N ILE A 473 -17.93 22.93 -8.72
CA ILE A 473 -16.58 22.50 -8.30
C ILE A 473 -15.51 23.19 -9.15
N MET A 474 -15.66 23.14 -10.49
CA MET A 474 -14.70 23.73 -11.40
C MET A 474 -14.64 25.25 -11.27
N ALA A 475 -15.75 25.91 -10.96
CA ALA A 475 -15.79 27.36 -10.73
C ALA A 475 -14.85 27.80 -9.59
N GLY A 476 -14.85 27.07 -8.47
CA GLY A 476 -13.93 27.33 -7.36
C GLY A 476 -12.47 27.01 -7.71
N MET A 477 -12.24 25.92 -8.43
CA MET A 477 -10.90 25.47 -8.79
C MET A 477 -10.23 26.38 -9.83
N GLU A 478 -10.91 26.70 -10.91
CA GLU A 478 -10.39 27.59 -11.96
C GLU A 478 -10.13 28.99 -11.41
N ALA A 479 -11.00 29.51 -10.53
CA ALA A 479 -10.77 30.80 -9.87
C ALA A 479 -9.52 30.77 -8.98
N ALA A 480 -9.28 29.68 -8.22
CA ALA A 480 -8.08 29.56 -7.39
C ALA A 480 -6.80 29.46 -8.24
N TRP A 481 -6.85 28.70 -9.36
CA TRP A 481 -5.72 28.61 -10.30
C TRP A 481 -5.44 29.96 -10.95
N TRP A 482 -6.48 30.65 -11.41
CA TRP A 482 -6.37 31.98 -12.00
C TRP A 482 -5.68 32.97 -11.03
N LEU A 483 -6.12 32.99 -9.75
CA LEU A 483 -5.51 33.85 -8.71
C LEU A 483 -4.03 33.54 -8.54
N ASN A 484 -3.66 32.27 -8.41
CA ASN A 484 -2.27 31.88 -8.18
C ASN A 484 -1.38 32.26 -9.38
N GLU A 485 -1.84 32.03 -10.61
CA GLU A 485 -1.09 32.32 -11.83
C GLU A 485 -0.89 33.81 -12.03
N HIS A 486 -1.96 34.60 -11.99
CA HIS A 486 -1.89 36.06 -12.27
C HIS A 486 -1.26 36.88 -11.14
N LEU A 487 -1.48 36.45 -9.88
CA LEU A 487 -0.87 37.19 -8.76
C LEU A 487 0.63 36.84 -8.61
N GLU A 488 1.06 35.64 -9.04
CA GLU A 488 2.49 35.35 -9.16
C GLU A 488 3.13 36.19 -10.29
N GLU A 489 2.49 36.28 -11.46
CA GLU A 489 2.96 37.06 -12.57
C GLU A 489 3.02 38.57 -12.23
N TRP A 490 1.96 39.09 -11.61
CA TRP A 490 1.82 40.56 -11.40
C TRP A 490 2.53 41.05 -10.15
N LEU A 491 2.54 40.29 -9.08
CA LEU A 491 3.02 40.69 -7.75
C LEU A 491 4.18 39.84 -7.22
N GLY A 492 4.56 38.78 -7.88
CA GLY A 492 5.48 37.74 -7.35
C GLY A 492 4.88 36.96 -6.17
N GLU A 493 3.56 36.99 -6.00
CA GLU A 493 2.86 36.38 -4.87
C GLU A 493 2.48 34.94 -5.20
N ARG A 494 3.15 33.97 -4.58
CA ARG A 494 2.86 32.54 -4.78
C ARG A 494 1.72 32.08 -3.91
N ASN A 495 0.88 31.18 -4.45
CA ASN A 495 -0.19 30.51 -3.72
C ASN A 495 -1.14 31.48 -2.97
N ALA A 496 -1.42 32.64 -3.54
CA ALA A 496 -2.28 33.66 -2.94
C ALA A 496 -3.69 33.15 -2.61
N ALA A 497 -4.21 32.19 -3.39
CA ALA A 497 -5.52 31.58 -3.16
C ALA A 497 -5.60 30.78 -1.85
N ASP A 498 -4.48 30.34 -1.25
CA ASP A 498 -4.49 29.54 -0.01
C ASP A 498 -5.09 30.35 1.16
N ALA A 499 -4.64 31.58 1.35
CA ALA A 499 -5.19 32.46 2.39
C ALA A 499 -6.65 32.88 2.10
N ILE A 500 -7.02 33.07 0.83
CA ILE A 500 -8.39 33.39 0.41
C ILE A 500 -9.35 32.21 0.67
N ALA A 501 -8.87 30.96 0.61
CA ALA A 501 -9.68 29.76 0.83
C ALA A 501 -9.89 29.41 2.31
N GLN A 502 -9.33 30.17 3.25
CA GLN A 502 -9.54 29.89 4.68
C GLN A 502 -11.00 30.17 5.10
N SER A 503 -11.54 29.28 5.93
CA SER A 503 -12.88 29.39 6.50
C SER A 503 -13.97 29.74 5.47
N VAL A 504 -13.97 29.02 4.33
CA VAL A 504 -15.02 29.15 3.31
C VAL A 504 -16.36 28.56 3.79
N PRO A 505 -17.51 29.11 3.38
CA PRO A 505 -18.80 28.54 3.71
C PRO A 505 -19.01 27.18 3.02
N HIS A 506 -19.89 26.36 3.59
CA HIS A 506 -20.33 25.10 3.02
C HIS A 506 -19.24 24.01 2.92
N ASN A 507 -18.12 24.10 3.63
CA ASN A 507 -17.18 23.00 3.74
C ASN A 507 -17.60 22.05 4.85
N VAL A 508 -18.31 20.99 4.48
CA VAL A 508 -18.83 19.98 5.41
C VAL A 508 -17.72 19.25 6.17
N THR A 509 -16.53 19.15 5.59
CA THR A 509 -15.42 18.42 6.20
C THR A 509 -14.69 19.25 7.24
N SER A 510 -14.40 20.54 6.95
CA SER A 510 -13.86 21.46 7.97
C SER A 510 -14.86 21.66 9.10
N GLY A 511 -16.16 21.79 8.77
CA GLY A 511 -17.23 21.84 9.76
C GLY A 511 -17.23 20.65 10.71
N MET A 512 -16.96 19.45 10.21
CA MET A 512 -16.85 18.24 11.02
C MET A 512 -15.68 18.32 12.03
N GLY A 513 -14.50 18.78 11.60
CA GLY A 513 -13.36 18.96 12.49
C GLY A 513 -13.62 19.96 13.61
N LEU A 514 -14.27 21.08 13.30
CA LEU A 514 -14.65 22.10 14.27
C LEU A 514 -15.78 21.63 15.21
N ALA A 515 -16.74 20.86 14.70
CA ALA A 515 -17.83 20.31 15.51
C ALA A 515 -17.33 19.36 16.62
N LEU A 516 -16.24 18.63 16.40
CA LEU A 516 -15.65 17.80 17.44
C LEU A 516 -15.03 18.63 18.59
N LEU A 517 -14.55 19.85 18.31
CA LEU A 517 -14.15 20.81 19.36
C LEU A 517 -15.34 21.26 20.19
N ASP A 518 -16.52 21.48 19.57
CA ASP A 518 -17.74 21.83 20.29
C ASP A 518 -18.20 20.65 21.20
N VAL A 519 -18.04 19.39 20.77
CA VAL A 519 -18.25 18.20 21.63
C VAL A 519 -17.27 18.21 22.81
N ALA A 520 -15.99 18.51 22.56
CA ALA A 520 -14.98 18.60 23.60
C ALA A 520 -15.31 19.68 24.65
N ASP A 521 -15.93 20.78 24.22
CA ASP A 521 -16.37 21.87 25.10
C ASP A 521 -17.52 21.44 26.05
N VAL A 522 -18.38 20.51 25.61
CA VAL A 522 -19.42 19.91 26.46
C VAL A 522 -18.84 18.90 27.43
N VAL A 523 -17.85 18.10 27.00
CA VAL A 523 -17.23 17.02 27.82
C VAL A 523 -16.29 17.60 28.89
N ARG A 524 -15.52 18.62 28.54
CA ARG A 524 -14.43 19.19 29.36
C ARG A 524 -14.83 19.61 30.79
N PRO A 525 -16.00 20.23 31.05
CA PRO A 525 -16.40 20.61 32.39
C PRO A 525 -16.68 19.44 33.36
N HIS A 526 -16.70 18.20 32.87
CA HIS A 526 -17.12 17.02 33.59
C HIS A 526 -15.96 16.02 33.81
N PRO A 527 -15.10 16.20 34.84
CA PRO A 527 -13.88 15.41 35.02
C PRO A 527 -14.14 13.90 35.17
N ASP A 528 -15.28 13.51 35.78
CA ASP A 528 -15.63 12.10 35.93
C ASP A 528 -15.96 11.45 34.58
N ALA A 529 -16.68 12.17 33.71
CA ALA A 529 -16.95 11.73 32.33
C ALA A 529 -15.66 11.64 31.52
N VAL A 530 -14.75 12.63 31.64
CA VAL A 530 -13.43 12.58 30.98
C VAL A 530 -12.63 11.37 31.43
N ALA A 531 -12.54 11.12 32.73
CA ALA A 531 -11.83 9.98 33.31
C ALA A 531 -12.43 8.63 32.86
N PHE A 532 -13.75 8.55 32.74
CA PHE A 532 -14.41 7.37 32.21
C PHE A 532 -14.05 7.13 30.74
N LEU A 533 -14.16 8.15 29.88
CA LEU A 533 -13.80 8.05 28.48
C LEU A 533 -12.31 7.66 28.29
N GLN A 534 -11.42 8.18 29.16
CA GLN A 534 -10.02 7.78 29.15
C GLN A 534 -9.84 6.28 29.48
N ARG A 535 -10.58 5.74 30.47
CA ARG A 535 -10.56 4.29 30.76
C ARG A 535 -11.06 3.45 29.60
N VAL A 536 -12.11 3.89 28.89
CA VAL A 536 -12.59 3.20 27.68
C VAL A 536 -11.49 3.05 26.64
N VAL A 537 -10.67 4.09 26.45
CA VAL A 537 -9.50 4.06 25.55
C VAL A 537 -8.41 3.13 26.08
N ASP A 538 -8.04 3.26 27.38
CA ASP A 538 -6.95 2.49 28.00
C ASP A 538 -7.26 0.98 28.04
N GLU A 539 -8.53 0.62 28.25
CA GLU A 539 -9.04 -0.76 28.28
C GLU A 539 -9.29 -1.32 26.86
N GLY A 540 -9.20 -0.50 25.81
CA GLY A 540 -9.46 -0.90 24.43
C GLY A 540 -10.92 -1.39 24.22
N ARG A 541 -11.90 -0.79 24.91
CA ARG A 541 -13.31 -1.18 24.74
C ARG A 541 -13.83 -0.78 23.36
N GLU A 542 -14.36 -1.77 22.65
CA GLU A 542 -14.84 -1.59 21.27
C GLU A 542 -16.36 -1.48 21.17
N ASP A 543 -17.10 -1.88 22.21
CA ASP A 543 -18.57 -1.87 22.18
C ASP A 543 -19.14 -0.46 22.40
N ALA A 544 -20.22 -0.15 21.68
CA ALA A 544 -20.90 1.15 21.80
C ALA A 544 -21.65 1.36 23.13
N ARG A 545 -21.73 0.34 24.02
CA ARG A 545 -22.42 0.43 25.31
C ARG A 545 -21.77 1.44 26.24
N PHE A 546 -20.48 1.76 26.03
CA PHE A 546 -19.83 2.80 26.81
C PHE A 546 -20.58 4.14 26.77
N LEU A 547 -21.34 4.44 25.69
CA LEU A 547 -22.17 5.64 25.63
C LEU A 547 -23.35 5.59 26.61
N ASP A 548 -23.90 4.41 26.87
CA ASP A 548 -24.96 4.25 27.87
C ASP A 548 -24.35 4.30 29.28
N ASP A 549 -23.23 3.61 29.52
CA ASP A 549 -22.49 3.62 30.78
C ASP A 549 -22.01 5.03 31.16
N LEU A 550 -21.63 5.86 30.18
CA LEU A 550 -21.23 7.27 30.38
C LEU A 550 -22.32 8.07 31.10
N SER A 551 -23.60 7.73 30.87
CA SER A 551 -24.74 8.44 31.47
C SER A 551 -24.84 8.28 33.01
N GLU A 552 -24.10 7.33 33.59
CA GLU A 552 -24.07 7.12 35.02
C GLU A 552 -23.17 8.12 35.77
N PHE A 553 -22.35 8.89 35.03
CA PHE A 553 -21.42 9.85 35.60
C PHE A 553 -22.00 11.28 35.60
N PRO A 554 -21.58 12.15 36.53
CA PRO A 554 -21.97 13.56 36.51
C PRO A 554 -21.60 14.24 35.19
N GLY A 555 -22.59 14.86 34.50
CA GLY A 555 -22.43 15.45 33.18
C GLY A 555 -22.31 14.42 32.04
N GLY A 556 -22.45 13.14 32.36
CA GLY A 556 -22.42 12.06 31.40
C GLY A 556 -23.55 12.07 30.38
N PRO A 557 -24.81 12.36 30.78
CA PRO A 557 -25.91 12.50 29.81
C PRO A 557 -25.64 13.56 28.75
N GLU A 558 -25.16 14.73 29.14
CA GLU A 558 -24.82 15.84 28.22
C GLU A 558 -23.67 15.45 27.29
N ALA A 559 -22.63 14.82 27.81
CA ALA A 559 -21.48 14.32 27.04
C ALA A 559 -21.93 13.25 26.04
N ARG A 560 -22.74 12.28 26.48
CA ARG A 560 -23.34 11.25 25.61
C ARG A 560 -24.13 11.86 24.46
N ASP A 561 -25.03 12.79 24.78
CA ASP A 561 -25.92 13.40 23.80
C ASP A 561 -25.11 14.24 22.78
N ALA A 562 -24.08 14.94 23.22
CA ALA A 562 -23.16 15.66 22.33
C ALA A 562 -22.41 14.71 21.38
N ILE A 563 -21.91 13.58 21.89
CA ILE A 563 -21.25 12.55 21.06
C ILE A 563 -22.25 11.93 20.09
N ARG A 564 -23.47 11.58 20.53
CA ARG A 564 -24.51 11.00 19.67
C ARG A 564 -24.91 11.96 18.54
N ASN A 565 -25.15 13.23 18.85
CA ASN A 565 -25.49 14.24 17.84
C ASN A 565 -24.38 14.39 16.78
N TYR A 566 -23.10 14.31 17.21
CA TYR A 566 -21.96 14.31 16.29
C TYR A 566 -21.97 13.07 15.40
N LEU A 567 -22.23 11.90 15.97
CA LEU A 567 -22.28 10.62 15.22
C LEU A 567 -23.49 10.56 14.28
N ASP A 568 -24.62 11.18 14.62
CA ASP A 568 -25.80 11.26 13.73
C ASP A 568 -25.49 12.01 12.44
N GLU A 569 -24.63 13.05 12.51
CA GLU A 569 -24.24 13.87 11.35
C GLU A 569 -23.00 13.29 10.62
N TYR A 570 -22.00 12.80 11.38
CA TYR A 570 -20.70 12.42 10.82
C TYR A 570 -20.31 10.95 11.05
N GLY A 571 -21.14 10.17 11.73
CA GLY A 571 -20.84 8.78 12.10
C GLY A 571 -20.67 7.81 10.93
N MET A 572 -21.10 8.18 9.70
CA MET A 572 -20.83 7.42 8.49
C MET A 572 -19.38 7.51 8.01
N ARG A 573 -18.57 8.38 8.59
CA ARG A 573 -17.13 8.54 8.25
C ARG A 573 -16.27 7.41 8.83
N CYS A 574 -15.13 7.19 8.22
CA CYS A 574 -14.01 6.38 8.72
C CYS A 574 -12.78 6.60 7.83
N ALA A 575 -11.62 6.14 8.26
CA ALA A 575 -10.45 6.06 7.38
C ALA A 575 -10.71 5.07 6.23
N GLY A 576 -10.42 5.48 4.99
CA GLY A 576 -10.75 4.70 3.79
C GLY A 576 -12.25 4.67 3.47
N GLU A 577 -12.97 5.74 3.72
CA GLU A 577 -14.44 5.84 3.67
C GLU A 577 -15.12 5.48 2.34
N ILE A 578 -14.38 5.47 1.22
CA ILE A 578 -14.90 5.03 -0.08
C ILE A 578 -15.10 3.50 -0.10
N ASP A 579 -14.34 2.76 0.70
CA ASP A 579 -14.58 1.33 0.88
C ASP A 579 -15.78 1.11 1.81
N ILE A 580 -16.88 0.61 1.25
CA ILE A 580 -18.10 0.30 2.00
C ILE A 580 -17.87 -0.73 3.11
N THR A 581 -16.82 -1.55 3.01
CA THR A 581 -16.53 -2.63 3.97
C THR A 581 -15.80 -2.15 5.22
N ARG A 582 -15.27 -0.90 5.23
CA ARG A 582 -14.56 -0.31 6.38
C ARG A 582 -15.51 -0.01 7.53
N THR A 583 -15.06 -0.26 8.76
CA THR A 583 -15.80 0.06 9.99
C THR A 583 -16.01 1.56 10.13
N ARG A 584 -17.25 1.99 10.33
CA ARG A 584 -17.66 3.40 10.45
C ARG A 584 -17.64 3.85 11.91
N TRP A 585 -17.55 5.17 12.15
CA TRP A 585 -17.60 5.71 13.52
C TRP A 585 -18.90 5.41 14.24
N ASN A 586 -20.05 5.36 13.55
CA ASN A 586 -21.32 4.95 14.15
C ASN A 586 -21.39 3.45 14.51
N GLU A 587 -20.56 2.61 13.89
CA GLU A 587 -20.40 1.19 14.22
C GLU A 587 -19.44 0.99 15.40
N HIS A 588 -18.45 1.86 15.52
CA HIS A 588 -17.39 1.80 16.54
C HIS A 588 -17.03 3.21 17.05
N PRO A 589 -17.90 3.82 17.88
CA PRO A 589 -17.70 5.20 18.35
C PRO A 589 -16.44 5.44 19.16
N ALA A 590 -15.90 4.41 19.82
CA ALA A 590 -14.67 4.50 20.59
C ALA A 590 -13.45 4.97 19.76
N MET A 591 -13.46 4.77 18.43
CA MET A 591 -12.40 5.27 17.53
C MET A 591 -12.20 6.78 17.58
N LEU A 592 -13.22 7.55 17.97
CA LEU A 592 -13.14 9.02 18.08
C LEU A 592 -12.55 9.49 19.41
N LEU A 593 -12.57 8.66 20.45
CA LEU A 593 -12.24 9.07 21.82
C LEU A 593 -10.81 9.59 21.98
N PRO A 594 -9.76 9.00 21.39
CA PRO A 594 -8.41 9.55 21.50
C PRO A 594 -8.33 11.01 20.98
N THR A 595 -8.96 11.28 19.83
CA THR A 595 -9.01 12.63 19.25
C THR A 595 -9.85 13.58 20.11
N LEU A 596 -11.02 13.15 20.57
CA LEU A 596 -11.90 13.95 21.45
C LEU A 596 -11.18 14.31 22.77
N LEU A 597 -10.54 13.35 23.42
CA LEU A 597 -9.77 13.57 24.66
C LEU A 597 -8.54 14.45 24.42
N GLY A 598 -7.89 14.32 23.26
CA GLY A 598 -6.86 15.25 22.81
C GLY A 598 -7.38 16.68 22.71
N HIS A 599 -8.57 16.89 22.16
CA HIS A 599 -9.22 18.20 22.09
C HIS A 599 -9.59 18.74 23.46
N VAL A 600 -10.06 17.89 24.37
CA VAL A 600 -10.33 18.31 25.77
C VAL A 600 -9.07 18.81 26.45
N ARG A 601 -7.92 18.17 26.26
CA ARG A 601 -6.63 18.54 26.87
C ARG A 601 -6.00 19.80 26.23
N ASN A 602 -6.03 19.88 24.90
CA ASN A 602 -5.20 20.84 24.15
C ASN A 602 -5.88 22.17 23.83
N PHE A 603 -7.22 22.26 23.91
CA PHE A 603 -7.95 23.45 23.47
C PHE A 603 -8.73 24.09 24.62
N LYS A 604 -8.90 25.42 24.52
CA LYS A 604 -9.77 26.20 25.41
C LYS A 604 -11.21 26.16 24.88
N PRO A 605 -12.23 26.36 25.73
CA PRO A 605 -13.62 26.49 25.30
C PRO A 605 -13.79 27.56 24.20
N GLY A 606 -14.59 27.24 23.19
CA GLY A 606 -14.87 28.12 22.06
C GLY A 606 -13.77 28.15 20.99
N ALA A 607 -12.75 27.29 21.06
CA ALA A 607 -11.63 27.23 20.11
C ALA A 607 -12.09 27.02 18.66
N GLY A 608 -13.13 26.21 18.41
CA GLY A 608 -13.68 25.98 17.07
C GLY A 608 -14.21 27.27 16.43
N LYS A 609 -15.03 28.02 17.15
CA LYS A 609 -15.58 29.29 16.68
C LYS A 609 -14.51 30.36 16.50
N GLN A 610 -13.52 30.40 17.42
CA GLN A 610 -12.39 31.32 17.35
C GLN A 610 -11.54 31.04 16.11
N ARG A 611 -11.23 29.77 15.83
CA ARG A 611 -10.41 29.37 14.66
C ARG A 611 -11.11 29.72 13.35
N PHE A 612 -12.41 29.44 13.24
CA PHE A 612 -13.18 29.84 12.06
C PHE A 612 -13.21 31.36 11.86
N ALA A 613 -13.44 32.12 12.93
CA ALA A 613 -13.45 33.60 12.87
C ALA A 613 -12.08 34.18 12.48
N GLN A 614 -10.99 33.58 13.01
CA GLN A 614 -9.62 33.96 12.68
C GLN A 614 -9.32 33.73 11.20
N GLY A 615 -9.57 32.52 10.65
CA GLY A 615 -9.33 32.25 9.23
C GLY A 615 -10.17 33.16 8.31
N LEU A 616 -11.41 33.46 8.69
CA LEU A 616 -12.23 34.44 7.96
C LEU A 616 -11.64 35.83 7.96
N GLN A 617 -11.07 36.27 9.09
CA GLN A 617 -10.39 37.55 9.21
C GLN A 617 -9.11 37.61 8.36
N GLU A 618 -8.29 36.54 8.40
CA GLU A 618 -7.07 36.43 7.60
C GLU A 618 -7.38 36.47 6.10
N ALA A 619 -8.43 35.75 5.64
CA ALA A 619 -8.87 35.79 4.25
C ALA A 619 -9.28 37.21 3.81
N ARG A 620 -10.03 37.93 4.64
CA ARG A 620 -10.45 39.34 4.37
C ARG A 620 -9.27 40.30 4.35
N GLN A 621 -8.31 40.12 5.27
CA GLN A 621 -7.09 40.97 5.29
C GLN A 621 -6.26 40.73 4.04
N LYS A 622 -6.11 39.47 3.64
CA LYS A 622 -5.38 39.12 2.41
C LYS A 622 -6.06 39.62 1.16
N GLU A 623 -7.38 39.55 1.07
CA GLU A 623 -8.18 40.14 0.00
C GLU A 623 -7.89 41.65 -0.12
N ALA A 624 -7.98 42.39 0.99
CA ALA A 624 -7.74 43.86 1.00
C ALA A 624 -6.30 44.18 0.56
N GLU A 625 -5.30 43.49 1.11
CA GLU A 625 -3.88 43.62 0.74
C GLU A 625 -3.66 43.40 -0.76
N LEU A 626 -4.18 42.30 -1.30
CA LEU A 626 -3.99 41.91 -2.70
C LEU A 626 -4.63 42.96 -3.63
N LEU A 627 -5.86 43.38 -3.34
CA LEU A 627 -6.57 44.37 -4.15
C LEU A 627 -5.87 45.75 -4.12
N GLU A 628 -5.33 46.19 -2.98
CA GLU A 628 -4.53 47.42 -2.87
C GLU A 628 -3.26 47.34 -3.74
N ARG A 629 -2.50 46.24 -3.64
CA ARG A 629 -1.27 46.03 -4.41
C ARG A 629 -1.53 45.92 -5.91
N VAL A 630 -2.61 45.22 -6.31
CA VAL A 630 -3.02 45.11 -7.71
C VAL A 630 -3.45 46.44 -8.30
N ARG A 631 -4.20 47.30 -7.55
CA ARG A 631 -4.59 48.62 -7.99
C ARG A 631 -3.41 49.54 -8.26
N ALA A 632 -2.27 49.34 -7.59
CA ALA A 632 -1.05 50.09 -7.81
C ALA A 632 -0.31 49.75 -9.11
N LEU A 633 -0.74 48.75 -9.84
CA LEU A 633 -0.13 48.31 -11.10
C LEU A 633 -0.70 49.06 -12.32
N PRO A 634 -0.04 49.05 -13.48
CA PRO A 634 -0.63 49.43 -14.75
C PRO A 634 -1.94 48.67 -15.02
N ASP A 635 -2.99 49.36 -15.46
CA ASP A 635 -4.37 48.85 -15.60
C ASP A 635 -4.95 48.28 -14.28
N GLY A 636 -4.51 48.85 -13.15
CA GLY A 636 -4.73 48.31 -11.81
C GLY A 636 -6.21 48.20 -11.42
N GLU A 637 -7.08 49.13 -11.82
CA GLU A 637 -8.52 48.99 -11.52
C GLU A 637 -9.18 47.81 -12.21
N ARG A 638 -8.91 47.60 -13.49
CA ARG A 638 -9.41 46.41 -14.23
C ARG A 638 -8.89 45.10 -13.62
N LYS A 639 -7.58 45.04 -13.37
CA LYS A 639 -6.97 43.85 -12.73
C LYS A 639 -7.54 43.60 -11.32
N ALA A 640 -7.81 44.62 -10.55
CA ALA A 640 -8.40 44.52 -9.21
C ALA A 640 -9.85 44.01 -9.28
N GLU A 641 -10.62 44.44 -10.27
CA GLU A 641 -11.98 43.96 -10.50
C GLU A 641 -11.99 42.48 -10.87
N GLU A 642 -11.13 42.08 -11.82
CA GLU A 642 -10.95 40.65 -12.20
C GLU A 642 -10.49 39.78 -11.00
N THR A 643 -9.52 40.26 -10.23
CA THR A 643 -9.05 39.61 -9.00
C THR A 643 -10.18 39.46 -7.98
N LYS A 644 -10.97 40.50 -7.75
CA LYS A 644 -12.09 40.48 -6.82
C LYS A 644 -13.16 39.47 -7.25
N GLN A 645 -13.49 39.41 -8.54
CA GLN A 645 -14.40 38.41 -9.07
C GLN A 645 -13.90 36.99 -8.81
N MET A 646 -12.61 36.71 -9.01
CA MET A 646 -12.03 35.36 -8.74
C MET A 646 -12.00 35.05 -7.24
N ILE A 647 -11.70 36.02 -6.38
CA ILE A 647 -11.78 35.87 -4.91
C ILE A 647 -13.21 35.47 -4.49
N ASP A 648 -14.23 36.23 -4.98
CA ASP A 648 -15.62 35.94 -4.65
C ASP A 648 -16.03 34.54 -5.10
N ARG A 649 -15.55 34.09 -6.26
CA ARG A 649 -15.80 32.72 -6.76
C ARG A 649 -15.14 31.66 -5.87
N VAL A 650 -13.88 31.84 -5.48
CA VAL A 650 -13.23 30.92 -4.53
C VAL A 650 -14.06 30.85 -3.24
N ARG A 651 -14.45 32.00 -2.67
CA ARG A 651 -15.24 32.05 -1.44
C ARG A 651 -16.61 31.38 -1.57
N ALA A 652 -17.26 31.47 -2.73
CA ALA A 652 -18.59 30.91 -2.96
C ALA A 652 -18.60 29.42 -3.24
N PHE A 653 -17.58 28.88 -3.92
CA PHE A 653 -17.64 27.55 -4.49
C PHE A 653 -16.69 26.54 -3.82
N ALA A 654 -15.53 26.97 -3.26
CA ALA A 654 -14.50 26.06 -2.82
C ALA A 654 -14.98 25.05 -1.76
N GLY A 655 -15.83 25.48 -0.82
CA GLY A 655 -16.36 24.60 0.24
C GLY A 655 -17.30 23.49 -0.27
N TYR A 656 -18.01 23.71 -1.38
CA TYR A 656 -18.92 22.74 -1.95
C TYR A 656 -18.23 21.48 -2.48
N ARG A 657 -16.95 21.56 -2.83
CA ARG A 657 -16.16 20.48 -3.44
C ARG A 657 -16.22 19.16 -2.64
N GLU A 658 -16.29 19.24 -1.33
CA GLU A 658 -16.34 18.06 -0.45
C GLU A 658 -17.75 17.42 -0.36
N TYR A 659 -18.78 18.11 -0.81
CA TYR A 659 -20.19 17.72 -0.59
C TYR A 659 -20.63 16.48 -1.37
N PRO A 660 -20.27 16.29 -2.67
CA PRO A 660 -20.62 15.08 -3.42
C PRO A 660 -20.09 13.80 -2.77
N LYS A 661 -18.83 13.83 -2.28
CA LYS A 661 -18.23 12.69 -1.56
C LYS A 661 -18.94 12.43 -0.23
N TYR A 662 -19.31 13.48 0.50
CA TYR A 662 -20.11 13.37 1.73
C TYR A 662 -21.44 12.65 1.46
N GLY A 663 -22.16 13.03 0.40
CA GLY A 663 -23.40 12.39 -0.01
C GLY A 663 -23.23 10.92 -0.40
N MET A 664 -22.17 10.60 -1.14
CA MET A 664 -21.83 9.22 -1.50
C MET A 664 -21.59 8.35 -0.26
N VAL A 665 -20.74 8.82 0.65
CA VAL A 665 -20.37 8.07 1.87
C VAL A 665 -21.59 7.90 2.79
N SER A 666 -22.47 8.89 2.84
CA SER A 666 -23.75 8.79 3.57
C SER A 666 -24.63 7.66 3.01
N ARG A 667 -24.74 7.55 1.68
CA ARG A 667 -25.46 6.44 1.03
C ARG A 667 -24.79 5.09 1.30
N TYR A 668 -23.46 5.01 1.18
CA TYR A 668 -22.69 3.79 1.44
C TYR A 668 -22.89 3.27 2.87
N SER A 669 -22.97 4.19 3.86
CA SER A 669 -23.27 3.80 5.24
C SER A 669 -24.67 3.19 5.36
N ILE A 670 -25.68 3.76 4.68
CA ILE A 670 -27.07 3.24 4.68
C ILE A 670 -27.11 1.86 4.01
N TYR A 671 -26.49 1.68 2.84
CA TYR A 671 -26.41 0.37 2.17
C TYR A 671 -25.72 -0.66 3.06
N LYS A 672 -24.58 -0.28 3.65
CA LYS A 672 -23.82 -1.17 4.53
C LYS A 672 -24.67 -1.69 5.69
N GLN A 673 -25.40 -0.82 6.38
CA GLN A 673 -26.26 -1.24 7.49
C GLN A 673 -27.36 -2.23 7.04
N ALA A 674 -27.97 -1.98 5.88
CA ALA A 674 -28.95 -2.89 5.31
C ALA A 674 -28.33 -4.24 4.90
N LEU A 675 -27.16 -4.21 4.27
CA LEU A 675 -26.41 -5.41 3.86
C LEU A 675 -25.93 -6.22 5.07
N LEU A 676 -25.52 -5.59 6.16
CA LEU A 676 -25.16 -6.27 7.40
C LEU A 676 -26.38 -6.93 8.07
N GLY A 677 -27.56 -6.30 7.99
CA GLY A 677 -28.83 -6.93 8.41
C GLY A 677 -29.16 -8.18 7.59
N GLU A 678 -28.88 -8.15 6.28
CA GLU A 678 -29.03 -9.30 5.40
C GLU A 678 -27.97 -10.38 5.69
N ALA A 679 -26.72 -10.00 6.00
CA ALA A 679 -25.69 -10.93 6.43
C ALA A 679 -26.08 -11.67 7.72
N ASP A 680 -26.65 -10.97 8.71
CA ASP A 680 -27.18 -11.59 9.95
C ASP A 680 -28.28 -12.60 9.65
N ARG A 681 -29.13 -12.35 8.63
CA ARG A 681 -30.16 -13.29 8.17
C ARG A 681 -29.52 -14.53 7.53
N LEU A 682 -28.52 -14.36 6.67
CA LEU A 682 -27.79 -15.46 6.02
C LEU A 682 -27.00 -16.30 7.02
N VAL A 683 -26.45 -15.69 8.07
CA VAL A 683 -25.78 -16.42 9.16
C VAL A 683 -26.79 -17.26 9.95
N ARG A 684 -27.95 -16.68 10.32
CA ARG A 684 -29.01 -17.44 11.04
C ARG A 684 -29.56 -18.59 10.23
N SER A 685 -29.60 -18.51 8.91
CA SER A 685 -30.01 -19.59 8.01
C SER A 685 -28.89 -20.60 7.70
N GLY A 686 -27.66 -20.39 8.22
CA GLY A 686 -26.51 -21.26 8.00
C GLY A 686 -25.88 -21.16 6.62
N VAL A 687 -26.21 -20.15 5.82
CA VAL A 687 -25.65 -19.89 4.48
C VAL A 687 -24.24 -19.29 4.60
N LEU A 688 -24.04 -18.32 5.51
CA LEU A 688 -22.73 -17.77 5.87
C LEU A 688 -22.31 -18.27 7.27
N ARG A 689 -21.03 -18.30 7.54
CA ARG A 689 -20.48 -18.70 8.85
C ARG A 689 -20.47 -17.54 9.84
N GLU A 690 -20.08 -16.38 9.38
CA GLU A 690 -20.00 -15.14 10.15
C GLU A 690 -20.45 -13.94 9.31
N ARG A 691 -20.81 -12.87 9.98
CA ARG A 691 -21.35 -11.65 9.37
C ARG A 691 -20.43 -11.05 8.32
N ASP A 692 -19.12 -11.05 8.60
CA ASP A 692 -18.10 -10.43 7.74
C ASP A 692 -17.79 -11.24 6.48
N ASP A 693 -18.28 -12.47 6.36
CA ASP A 693 -18.15 -13.27 5.14
C ASP A 693 -18.76 -12.58 3.92
N ILE A 694 -19.80 -11.73 4.14
CA ILE A 694 -20.45 -10.94 3.08
C ILE A 694 -19.47 -10.03 2.35
N PHE A 695 -18.43 -9.52 3.02
CA PHE A 695 -17.45 -8.61 2.43
C PHE A 695 -16.51 -9.28 1.42
N PHE A 696 -16.42 -10.62 1.45
CA PHE A 696 -15.60 -11.43 0.54
C PHE A 696 -16.39 -11.95 -0.68
N LEU A 697 -17.66 -11.55 -0.81
CA LEU A 697 -18.49 -11.75 -2.00
C LEU A 697 -18.51 -10.44 -2.82
N ARG A 698 -18.49 -10.54 -4.15
CA ARG A 698 -18.82 -9.41 -5.02
C ARG A 698 -20.33 -9.12 -4.93
N PHE A 699 -20.75 -7.94 -5.33
CA PHE A 699 -22.16 -7.56 -5.23
C PHE A 699 -23.07 -8.51 -6.03
N GLU A 700 -22.68 -8.90 -7.24
CA GLU A 700 -23.39 -9.85 -8.09
C GLU A 700 -23.46 -11.27 -7.47
N GLU A 701 -22.36 -11.70 -6.84
CA GLU A 701 -22.34 -12.99 -6.14
C GLU A 701 -23.23 -12.97 -4.90
N LEU A 702 -23.24 -11.86 -4.17
CA LEU A 702 -24.16 -11.68 -3.04
C LEU A 702 -25.64 -11.74 -3.49
N GLU A 703 -25.98 -11.11 -4.63
CA GLU A 703 -27.32 -11.24 -5.22
C GLU A 703 -27.66 -12.71 -5.50
N GLN A 704 -26.72 -13.47 -6.03
CA GLN A 704 -26.92 -14.90 -6.29
C GLN A 704 -27.10 -15.68 -4.97
N VAL A 705 -26.23 -15.47 -3.99
CA VAL A 705 -26.31 -16.10 -2.67
C VAL A 705 -27.67 -15.82 -2.01
N VAL A 706 -28.13 -14.58 -2.05
CA VAL A 706 -29.43 -14.20 -1.47
C VAL A 706 -30.61 -14.83 -2.20
N ARG A 707 -30.52 -15.05 -3.53
CA ARG A 707 -31.58 -15.69 -4.34
C ARG A 707 -31.61 -17.20 -4.21
N THR A 708 -30.44 -17.83 -4.11
CA THR A 708 -30.32 -19.30 -4.08
C THR A 708 -30.28 -19.87 -2.67
N GLY A 709 -29.84 -19.11 -1.68
CA GLY A 709 -29.57 -19.59 -0.32
C GLY A 709 -28.30 -20.47 -0.24
N GLU A 710 -27.40 -20.37 -1.23
CA GLU A 710 -26.17 -21.15 -1.29
C GLU A 710 -24.95 -20.23 -1.44
N ALA A 711 -23.93 -20.40 -0.62
CA ALA A 711 -22.66 -19.68 -0.67
C ALA A 711 -21.47 -20.63 -0.78
N ASP A 712 -20.49 -20.27 -1.63
CA ASP A 712 -19.24 -21.02 -1.72
C ASP A 712 -18.28 -20.60 -0.57
N ALA A 713 -18.29 -21.40 0.50
CA ALA A 713 -17.40 -21.19 1.64
C ALA A 713 -15.92 -21.42 1.30
N GLY A 714 -15.61 -22.12 0.20
CA GLY A 714 -14.25 -22.30 -0.33
C GLY A 714 -13.73 -21.00 -0.88
N LEU A 715 -14.47 -20.39 -1.79
CA LEU A 715 -14.18 -19.09 -2.40
C LEU A 715 -14.00 -17.99 -1.35
N ILE A 716 -14.88 -17.91 -0.35
CA ILE A 716 -14.78 -16.94 0.74
C ILE A 716 -13.46 -17.09 1.50
N ARG A 717 -13.06 -18.35 1.85
CA ARG A 717 -11.78 -18.60 2.54
C ARG A 717 -10.57 -18.24 1.68
N GLU A 718 -10.59 -18.58 0.41
CA GLU A 718 -9.54 -18.25 -0.55
C GLU A 718 -9.35 -16.75 -0.66
N ARG A 719 -10.43 -15.98 -0.88
CA ARG A 719 -10.38 -14.52 -0.98
C ARG A 719 -9.96 -13.85 0.32
N ARG A 720 -10.33 -14.41 1.48
CA ARG A 720 -9.86 -13.91 2.77
C ARG A 720 -8.34 -14.10 2.93
N ALA A 721 -7.80 -15.21 2.45
CA ALA A 721 -6.35 -15.46 2.45
C ALA A 721 -5.63 -14.55 1.44
N GLU A 722 -6.19 -14.41 0.24
CA GLU A 722 -5.68 -13.52 -0.80
C GLU A 722 -5.66 -12.04 -0.34
N PHE A 723 -6.72 -11.58 0.29
CA PHE A 723 -6.82 -10.21 0.81
C PHE A 723 -5.70 -9.88 1.79
N ARG A 724 -5.33 -10.81 2.70
CA ARG A 724 -4.19 -10.62 3.62
C ARG A 724 -2.87 -10.44 2.87
N THR A 725 -2.69 -11.12 1.74
CA THR A 725 -1.53 -10.93 0.87
C THR A 725 -1.56 -9.58 0.19
N GLN A 726 -2.74 -9.19 -0.31
CA GLN A 726 -2.94 -7.91 -0.99
C GLN A 726 -2.73 -6.71 -0.07
N GLU A 727 -3.04 -6.81 1.22
CA GLU A 727 -2.79 -5.74 2.21
C GLU A 727 -1.30 -5.39 2.33
N ALA A 728 -0.40 -6.36 2.15
CA ALA A 728 1.04 -6.16 2.23
C ALA A 728 1.66 -5.50 0.97
N LEU A 729 0.92 -5.44 -0.15
CA LEU A 729 1.41 -4.88 -1.41
C LEU A 729 1.33 -3.36 -1.42
N THR A 730 2.37 -2.71 -1.91
CA THR A 730 2.37 -1.27 -2.19
C THR A 730 1.92 -1.05 -3.64
N PRO A 731 0.78 -0.39 -3.89
CA PRO A 731 0.32 -0.16 -5.26
C PRO A 731 1.19 0.87 -5.98
N PRO A 732 1.49 0.67 -7.29
CA PRO A 732 2.16 1.67 -8.10
C PRO A 732 1.19 2.79 -8.52
N ARG A 733 1.72 4.00 -8.80
CA ARG A 733 0.95 5.09 -9.41
C ARG A 733 0.57 4.78 -10.85
N VAL A 734 1.54 4.26 -11.59
CA VAL A 734 1.38 3.86 -13.00
C VAL A 734 1.91 2.44 -13.17
N LEU A 735 1.14 1.62 -13.87
CA LEU A 735 1.42 0.21 -14.15
C LEU A 735 1.20 -0.08 -15.63
N THR A 736 2.12 -0.79 -16.25
CA THR A 736 1.97 -1.24 -17.63
C THR A 736 1.42 -2.67 -17.71
N SER A 737 0.88 -3.07 -18.84
CA SER A 737 0.39 -4.44 -19.06
C SER A 737 1.48 -5.51 -19.02
N ASP A 738 2.76 -5.15 -19.19
CA ASP A 738 3.91 -6.03 -18.98
C ASP A 738 4.41 -6.02 -17.52
N GLY A 739 3.66 -5.40 -16.61
CA GLY A 739 3.88 -5.43 -15.17
C GLY A 739 4.88 -4.41 -14.66
N GLU A 740 5.40 -3.52 -15.51
CA GLU A 740 6.34 -2.49 -15.09
C GLU A 740 5.63 -1.46 -14.20
N THR A 741 6.19 -1.24 -13.01
CA THR A 741 5.77 -0.20 -12.08
C THR A 741 6.63 1.04 -12.30
N ILE A 742 5.98 2.16 -12.66
CA ILE A 742 6.70 3.40 -12.91
C ILE A 742 6.43 4.39 -11.78
N THR A 743 7.52 4.78 -11.12
CA THR A 743 7.52 5.80 -10.09
C THR A 743 7.96 7.12 -10.71
N GLY A 744 7.16 8.16 -10.58
CA GLY A 744 7.54 9.51 -11.00
C GLY A 744 8.58 10.12 -10.07
N ARG A 745 9.28 11.14 -10.53
CA ARG A 745 10.25 11.88 -9.73
C ARG A 745 9.96 13.38 -9.80
N TYR A 746 10.17 14.07 -8.67
CA TYR A 746 10.16 15.53 -8.68
C TYR A 746 11.47 16.04 -9.29
N ARG A 747 11.38 16.83 -10.35
CA ARG A 747 12.53 17.50 -10.97
C ARG A 747 12.66 18.88 -10.33
N ARG A 748 13.50 19.01 -9.31
CA ARG A 748 13.81 20.27 -8.64
C ARG A 748 15.29 20.43 -8.40
N ASP A 749 15.84 21.53 -8.92
CA ASP A 749 17.19 21.96 -8.66
C ASP A 749 17.21 22.87 -7.42
N ASN A 750 18.34 22.91 -6.69
CA ASN A 750 18.56 23.78 -5.53
C ASN A 750 17.83 23.43 -4.21
N LEU A 751 17.65 22.14 -3.93
CA LEU A 751 17.15 21.70 -2.62
C LEU A 751 18.32 21.55 -1.61
N PRO A 752 18.08 21.79 -0.30
CA PRO A 752 19.06 21.52 0.72
C PRO A 752 19.50 20.04 0.71
N PRO A 753 20.79 19.75 0.98
CA PRO A 753 21.24 18.37 1.08
C PRO A 753 20.42 17.57 2.11
N GLY A 754 19.97 16.36 1.72
CA GLY A 754 19.19 15.48 2.58
C GLY A 754 17.72 15.87 2.74
N ALA A 755 17.22 16.89 2.05
CA ALA A 755 15.81 17.26 2.08
C ALA A 755 14.93 16.20 1.39
N LEU A 756 13.82 15.85 2.04
CA LEU A 756 12.78 15.00 1.45
C LEU A 756 11.87 15.87 0.59
N VAL A 757 11.69 15.48 -0.65
CA VAL A 757 10.97 16.29 -1.67
C VAL A 757 9.52 15.86 -1.75
N GLY A 758 8.62 16.83 -1.86
CA GLY A 758 7.20 16.61 -2.07
C GLY A 758 6.57 17.78 -2.82
N LEU A 759 5.26 17.76 -2.91
CA LEU A 759 4.46 18.82 -3.54
C LEU A 759 4.08 19.87 -2.51
N PRO A 760 4.36 21.18 -2.76
CA PRO A 760 3.86 22.27 -1.93
C PRO A 760 2.35 22.41 -2.11
N VAL A 761 1.59 22.22 -1.05
CA VAL A 761 0.12 22.26 -1.15
C VAL A 761 -0.53 23.27 -0.22
N SER A 762 0.17 23.75 0.78
CA SER A 762 -0.28 24.84 1.65
C SER A 762 0.94 25.61 2.15
N SER A 763 0.93 26.93 1.96
CA SER A 763 2.08 27.81 2.15
C SER A 763 2.50 27.96 3.60
N GLY A 764 3.76 28.37 3.80
CA GLY A 764 4.35 28.63 5.11
C GLY A 764 5.48 27.68 5.45
N THR A 765 6.14 27.96 6.57
CA THR A 765 7.21 27.11 7.12
C THR A 765 6.93 26.89 8.61
N VAL A 766 7.07 25.65 9.05
CA VAL A 766 6.89 25.27 10.46
C VAL A 766 7.95 24.28 10.90
N GLU A 767 8.39 24.44 12.14
CA GLU A 767 9.25 23.45 12.84
C GLU A 767 8.47 22.84 13.99
N GLY A 768 8.61 21.53 14.15
CA GLY A 768 7.93 20.83 15.23
C GLY A 768 8.40 19.40 15.37
N ARG A 769 7.81 18.71 16.34
CA ARG A 769 8.00 17.29 16.56
C ARG A 769 7.15 16.50 15.52
N ALA A 770 7.76 15.61 14.78
CA ALA A 770 7.05 14.70 13.89
C ALA A 770 6.26 13.67 14.70
N ARG A 771 5.01 13.48 14.36
CA ARG A 771 4.19 12.36 14.85
C ARG A 771 3.81 11.50 13.64
N VAL A 772 4.42 10.31 13.60
CA VAL A 772 4.16 9.33 12.55
C VAL A 772 2.94 8.52 12.92
N VAL A 773 1.81 8.84 12.30
CA VAL A 773 0.49 8.23 12.58
C VAL A 773 0.06 7.41 11.37
N THR A 774 -0.02 6.10 11.54
CA THR A 774 -0.55 5.16 10.53
C THR A 774 -1.98 4.71 10.85
N ASP A 775 -2.42 4.89 12.09
CA ASP A 775 -3.77 4.57 12.56
C ASP A 775 -4.32 5.74 13.38
N MET A 776 -5.38 6.36 12.87
CA MET A 776 -6.02 7.52 13.50
C MET A 776 -6.55 7.21 14.93
N ALA A 777 -6.99 5.98 15.18
CA ALA A 777 -7.48 5.56 16.50
C ALA A 777 -6.39 5.53 17.57
N ARG A 778 -5.11 5.61 17.17
CA ARG A 778 -3.94 5.64 18.06
C ARG A 778 -3.23 7.00 18.05
N ALA A 779 -3.82 8.00 17.41
CA ALA A 779 -3.21 9.32 17.31
C ALA A 779 -3.22 10.04 18.67
N ASP A 780 -2.03 10.22 19.27
CA ASP A 780 -1.83 11.05 20.46
C ASP A 780 -1.02 12.29 20.06
N LEU A 781 -1.74 13.35 19.70
CA LEU A 781 -1.18 14.60 19.17
C LEU A 781 -1.22 15.71 20.22
N GLU A 782 -0.14 16.47 20.28
CA GLU A 782 -0.02 17.69 21.09
C GLU A 782 0.02 18.93 20.20
N ALA A 783 -0.34 20.07 20.78
CA ALA A 783 -0.27 21.33 20.06
C ALA A 783 1.17 21.65 19.62
N GLY A 784 1.36 21.91 18.32
CA GLY A 784 2.67 22.14 17.71
C GLY A 784 3.32 20.91 17.06
N ASP A 785 2.71 19.73 17.17
CA ASP A 785 3.16 18.56 16.45
C ASP A 785 2.96 18.70 14.94
N ILE A 786 3.78 17.99 14.17
CA ILE A 786 3.64 17.87 12.71
C ILE A 786 3.18 16.46 12.41
N LEU A 787 2.00 16.34 11.79
CA LEU A 787 1.46 15.03 11.38
C LEU A 787 2.20 14.49 10.17
N VAL A 788 2.73 13.27 10.29
CA VAL A 788 3.36 12.51 9.19
C VAL A 788 2.57 11.21 9.01
N THR A 789 2.01 11.00 7.80
CA THR A 789 1.17 9.82 7.53
C THR A 789 1.28 9.38 6.07
N ALA A 790 0.83 8.16 5.76
CA ALA A 790 0.85 7.66 4.39
C ALA A 790 -0.12 8.44 3.49
N PHE A 791 -1.34 8.65 3.93
CA PHE A 791 -2.37 9.43 3.23
C PHE A 791 -3.39 9.98 4.22
N THR A 792 -4.22 10.92 3.76
CA THR A 792 -5.32 11.46 4.54
C THR A 792 -6.60 11.48 3.73
N ASP A 793 -7.72 11.18 4.36
CA ASP A 793 -9.06 11.37 3.83
C ASP A 793 -9.90 12.26 4.76
N PRO A 794 -11.16 12.56 4.44
CA PRO A 794 -11.98 13.45 5.26
C PRO A 794 -12.05 13.09 6.75
N SER A 795 -11.96 11.82 7.12
CA SER A 795 -12.00 11.39 8.54
C SER A 795 -10.81 11.89 9.38
N TRP A 796 -9.69 12.27 8.75
CA TRP A 796 -8.52 12.80 9.42
C TRP A 796 -8.65 14.26 9.84
N THR A 797 -9.67 14.98 9.34
CA THR A 797 -9.85 16.42 9.60
C THR A 797 -9.89 16.81 11.09
N PRO A 798 -10.51 16.02 12.00
CA PRO A 798 -10.45 16.34 13.43
C PRO A 798 -9.04 16.40 13.99
N LEU A 799 -8.06 15.67 13.43
CA LEU A 799 -6.65 15.74 13.85
C LEU A 799 -5.95 17.01 13.34
N PHE A 800 -6.35 17.54 12.17
CA PHE A 800 -5.71 18.71 11.58
C PHE A 800 -5.87 19.99 12.41
N VAL A 801 -6.91 20.06 13.23
CA VAL A 801 -7.08 21.21 14.13
C VAL A 801 -6.03 21.26 15.25
N ALA A 802 -5.40 20.11 15.56
CA ALA A 802 -4.43 20.01 16.64
C ALA A 802 -2.97 20.16 16.20
N VAL A 803 -2.66 19.98 14.91
CA VAL A 803 -1.28 19.98 14.42
C VAL A 803 -0.85 21.33 13.85
N ALA A 804 0.47 21.54 13.79
CA ALA A 804 1.07 22.76 13.24
C ALA A 804 1.49 22.60 11.76
N GLY A 805 1.56 21.37 11.25
CA GLY A 805 1.92 21.08 9.86
C GLY A 805 1.57 19.67 9.44
N LEU A 806 1.64 19.40 8.13
CA LEU A 806 1.27 18.11 7.52
C LEU A 806 2.31 17.63 6.52
N VAL A 807 2.64 16.33 6.60
CA VAL A 807 3.44 15.61 5.60
C VAL A 807 2.73 14.31 5.24
N THR A 808 2.53 14.03 3.94
CA THR A 808 1.94 12.75 3.50
C THR A 808 2.75 12.11 2.37
N GLU A 809 2.74 10.77 2.29
CA GLU A 809 3.41 10.04 1.20
C GLU A 809 2.61 10.08 -0.11
N VAL A 810 1.30 10.05 0.00
CA VAL A 810 0.39 10.14 -1.14
C VAL A 810 -0.36 11.45 -1.06
N GLY A 811 -0.45 12.16 -2.17
CA GLY A 811 -1.17 13.42 -2.23
C GLY A 811 -0.90 14.19 -3.51
N GLY A 812 -1.80 15.11 -3.82
CA GLY A 812 -1.73 16.03 -4.95
C GLY A 812 -2.37 17.37 -4.58
N LEU A 813 -2.29 18.35 -5.48
CA LEU A 813 -2.80 19.71 -5.26
C LEU A 813 -4.28 19.78 -4.87
N MET A 814 -5.05 18.78 -5.32
CA MET A 814 -6.50 18.76 -5.17
C MET A 814 -6.99 17.68 -4.21
N THR A 815 -6.07 17.04 -3.47
CA THR A 815 -6.43 16.01 -2.50
C THR A 815 -7.01 16.62 -1.23
N HIS A 816 -7.72 15.79 -0.46
CA HIS A 816 -8.38 16.23 0.77
C HIS A 816 -7.42 16.92 1.74
N GLY A 817 -6.26 16.29 2.02
CA GLY A 817 -5.26 16.85 2.93
C GLY A 817 -4.75 18.23 2.50
N ALA A 818 -4.58 18.43 1.18
CA ALA A 818 -4.17 19.71 0.62
C ALA A 818 -5.24 20.79 0.81
N VAL A 819 -6.51 20.46 0.57
CA VAL A 819 -7.64 21.40 0.70
C VAL A 819 -7.82 21.82 2.16
N ILE A 820 -7.83 20.87 3.10
CA ILE A 820 -8.04 21.18 4.52
C ILE A 820 -6.81 21.87 5.13
N ALA A 821 -5.59 21.51 4.71
CA ALA A 821 -4.39 22.24 5.14
C ALA A 821 -4.45 23.73 4.77
N ARG A 822 -4.87 24.06 3.53
CA ARG A 822 -5.08 25.46 3.11
C ARG A 822 -6.16 26.16 3.94
N GLU A 823 -7.28 25.49 4.17
CA GLU A 823 -8.40 26.07 4.91
C GLU A 823 -8.05 26.35 6.36
N TYR A 824 -7.18 25.54 6.97
CA TYR A 824 -6.69 25.76 8.34
C TYR A 824 -5.37 26.55 8.40
N GLY A 825 -4.81 26.97 7.25
CA GLY A 825 -3.53 27.68 7.19
C GLY A 825 -2.34 26.85 7.68
N LEU A 826 -2.38 25.51 7.52
CA LEU A 826 -1.31 24.61 7.94
C LEU A 826 -0.26 24.47 6.84
N PRO A 827 1.03 24.76 7.09
CA PRO A 827 2.09 24.43 6.14
C PRO A 827 2.07 22.92 5.83
N ALA A 828 2.01 22.56 4.53
CA ALA A 828 1.84 21.18 4.14
C ALA A 828 2.65 20.80 2.89
N VAL A 829 3.28 19.63 2.96
CA VAL A 829 3.98 18.99 1.85
C VAL A 829 3.43 17.57 1.68
N VAL A 830 2.89 17.27 0.51
CA VAL A 830 2.32 15.95 0.20
C VAL A 830 3.13 15.24 -0.88
N GLY A 831 2.91 13.93 -1.07
CA GLY A 831 3.65 13.14 -2.06
C GLY A 831 5.12 12.92 -1.70
N VAL A 832 5.48 12.98 -0.41
CA VAL A 832 6.84 12.72 0.08
C VAL A 832 7.02 11.21 0.22
N GLU A 833 7.58 10.57 -0.80
CA GLU A 833 7.70 9.11 -0.86
C GLU A 833 8.47 8.54 0.35
N GLY A 834 7.87 7.55 0.99
CA GLY A 834 8.46 6.87 2.15
C GLY A 834 8.60 7.74 3.40
N ALA A 835 7.87 8.86 3.52
CA ALA A 835 7.96 9.78 4.66
C ALA A 835 7.75 9.07 6.00
N THR A 836 6.79 8.15 6.11
CA THR A 836 6.51 7.40 7.36
C THR A 836 7.64 6.46 7.76
N ARG A 837 8.50 6.08 6.84
CA ARG A 837 9.67 5.23 7.07
C ARG A 837 10.95 6.04 7.29
N LEU A 838 11.10 7.14 6.56
CA LEU A 838 12.30 7.99 6.59
C LEU A 838 12.31 8.94 7.78
N ILE A 839 11.12 9.45 8.17
CA ILE A 839 10.94 10.29 9.36
C ILE A 839 10.52 9.37 10.51
N LYS A 840 11.21 9.46 11.64
CA LYS A 840 10.89 8.68 12.84
C LYS A 840 9.95 9.47 13.76
N ASP A 841 9.06 8.75 14.45
CA ASP A 841 8.19 9.38 15.46
C ASP A 841 9.03 10.07 16.54
N GLY A 842 8.63 11.29 16.91
CA GLY A 842 9.34 12.13 17.88
C GLY A 842 10.50 12.95 17.31
N GLN A 843 10.94 12.74 16.07
CA GLN A 843 12.02 13.50 15.43
C GLN A 843 11.64 14.98 15.22
N ARG A 844 12.60 15.89 15.32
CA ARG A 844 12.36 17.29 14.92
C ARG A 844 12.49 17.46 13.43
N ILE A 845 11.48 18.04 12.81
CA ILE A 845 11.46 18.33 11.37
C ILE A 845 11.05 19.78 11.11
N ARG A 846 11.45 20.26 9.92
CA ARG A 846 10.98 21.54 9.36
C ARG A 846 10.25 21.27 8.06
N VAL A 847 9.01 21.73 7.97
CA VAL A 847 8.16 21.60 6.77
C VAL A 847 8.14 22.94 6.04
N HIS A 848 8.61 22.95 4.78
CA HIS A 848 8.58 24.09 3.89
C HIS A 848 7.40 23.95 2.92
N GLY A 849 6.20 24.29 3.38
CA GLY A 849 4.96 24.17 2.61
C GLY A 849 4.94 25.07 1.35
N THR A 850 5.68 26.18 1.32
CA THR A 850 5.81 27.03 0.14
C THR A 850 6.74 26.43 -0.92
N ASP A 851 7.85 25.82 -0.49
CA ASP A 851 8.88 25.28 -1.39
C ASP A 851 8.78 23.76 -1.61
N GLY A 852 7.90 23.06 -0.89
CA GLY A 852 7.58 21.65 -1.08
C GLY A 852 8.70 20.68 -0.71
N HIS A 853 9.34 20.90 0.43
CA HIS A 853 10.31 19.96 0.97
C HIS A 853 10.25 19.87 2.50
N VAL A 854 10.79 18.78 3.03
CA VAL A 854 10.89 18.53 4.48
C VAL A 854 12.35 18.30 4.84
N GLN A 855 12.83 18.96 5.89
CA GLN A 855 14.15 18.75 6.46
C GLN A 855 14.03 18.05 7.80
N ILE A 856 14.82 16.98 7.98
CA ILE A 856 15.05 16.36 9.28
C ILE A 856 16.13 17.19 9.97
N LEU A 857 15.83 17.68 11.18
CA LEU A 857 16.74 18.61 11.86
C LEU A 857 17.71 17.88 12.79
N ASP A 858 17.30 16.74 13.39
CA ASP A 858 18.12 15.87 14.24
C ASP A 858 17.55 14.45 14.34
#